data_308da3d382f7b014b22d1d5779f0a542
#
_entry.id   308da3d382f7b014b22d1d5779f0a542
#
_cell.length_a   1.000
_cell.length_b   1.000
_cell.length_c   1.000
_cell.angle_alpha   90.00
_cell.angle_beta   90.00
_cell.angle_gamma   90.00
#
_symmetry.space_group_name_H-M   'P 1'
#
loop_
_entity.id
_entity.type
_entity.pdbx_description
1 polymer ?
#
loop_
_entity_poly.entity_id
_entity_poly.type
_entity_poly.pdbx_seq_one_letter_code
_entity_poly.pdbx_strand_id
1 'polypeptide(L)'
;MPPLLHTSARALEFDSVREILRAYAYSPLGRAKIAALAPSGDAAWIGRQQQLTSEVREFLRVGGHFEFSGLLDPTALVEKSRIEGVALETIEIRDVLLIADRADEWRLIARQPPSQMKLPFVAVAELSGTLADFTEFLRFFGNKILPDGSLDDRASPELARIRREIERQKRLIQESLRSYLRRLAEGGTVQDELITIRGERFVIPVKIEQKRRVEGVVHGASSSGQTVFVEPMETIEQNNELVRMLEEKQAEIHRILLEMTARIRGQADALLAATAVLAELELQFAKARFGADYECTRPECGDLNSVSETPPPLAKPAKGGAPSGIILRNARHPVLERTLKARGASIVPITVELEPPNHQLVISGPNTGGKTVALKTIGLLVLMAQSGIPVPAERAELPLFDAVLADIGDYQSIEQNLSTFSAHVTNIDFISRTATPRSLVLLDELGSATDPAEGAALAVAIAEHFRQIGAISIISTHHTSLKVYATNTPGVLNAAVGFDEATLQPTYDLKMGVPGASAGINIAQRLGLNPSIIAAARASLGSQAQDIAGLLERLHVELRQAEQERRRLQQREQELARERQRLEAEGVKEQRQRVREMEKKLDALFRDFDYHARETVNAIQDRAQALKLSKDAERRISRLRREFKDQFDAAVVAHATGADRDDPNARPGEVKHVLEGDTVKLKSLGRNAVVKRRVDDNTFEVEMGAMKMKVGRDDIAAVIITRAADSTLAAARAQGISVSVAEDAGAPSEINVIGKNVDEATARVEKFLDRAFLAGLARVRIVHGSGMGILRKALREYLQKHPHVASVSEPPQNEGGAGATVVELRV
;
A
#
# COMPACT_ATOMS: atom_id res chain seq x y z
N MET A 1 -21.17 -5.40 -18.31
CA MET A 1 -20.66 -4.02 -18.47
C MET A 1 -20.27 -3.84 -19.91
N PRO A 2 -20.65 -2.77 -20.59
CA PRO A 2 -20.13 -2.51 -21.92
C PRO A 2 -18.63 -2.21 -21.77
N PRO A 3 -17.77 -2.92 -22.51
CA PRO A 3 -16.34 -2.61 -22.53
C PRO A 3 -16.16 -1.20 -23.10
N LEU A 4 -15.16 -0.47 -22.60
CA LEU A 4 -14.75 0.79 -23.18
C LEU A 4 -14.39 0.57 -24.67
N LEU A 5 -14.98 1.37 -25.56
CA LEU A 5 -14.61 1.32 -26.96
C LEU A 5 -13.19 1.90 -27.12
N HIS A 6 -12.27 1.11 -27.59
CA HIS A 6 -10.92 1.57 -27.91
C HIS A 6 -10.50 0.99 -29.26
N THR A 7 -10.01 1.84 -30.16
CA THR A 7 -9.62 1.45 -31.52
C THR A 7 -8.20 0.89 -31.58
N SER A 8 -7.38 1.11 -30.59
CA SER A 8 -5.95 0.81 -30.66
C SER A 8 -5.28 0.50 -29.32
N ALA A 9 -5.81 -0.45 -28.54
CA ALA A 9 -5.07 -0.95 -27.36
C ALA A 9 -3.64 -1.38 -27.71
N ARG A 10 -3.44 -1.92 -28.91
CA ARG A 10 -2.13 -2.32 -29.41
C ARG A 10 -1.24 -1.11 -29.75
N ALA A 11 -1.79 -0.05 -30.36
CA ALA A 11 -1.04 1.17 -30.68
C ALA A 11 -0.66 1.94 -29.40
N LEU A 12 -1.50 1.89 -28.36
CA LEU A 12 -1.26 2.48 -27.05
C LEU A 12 -0.47 1.57 -26.10
N GLU A 13 -0.05 0.37 -26.54
CA GLU A 13 0.80 -0.56 -25.79
C GLU A 13 0.19 -1.08 -24.48
N PHE A 14 -1.16 -1.11 -24.37
CA PHE A 14 -1.83 -1.60 -23.17
C PHE A 14 -1.56 -3.08 -22.90
N ASP A 15 -1.41 -3.89 -23.97
CA ASP A 15 -1.00 -5.30 -23.87
C ASP A 15 0.36 -5.44 -23.20
N SER A 16 1.29 -4.54 -23.51
CA SER A 16 2.62 -4.53 -22.88
C SER A 16 2.54 -4.21 -21.38
N VAL A 17 1.56 -3.40 -20.95
CA VAL A 17 1.30 -3.17 -19.51
C VAL A 17 0.75 -4.44 -18.85
N ARG A 18 -0.16 -5.16 -19.52
CA ARG A 18 -0.63 -6.48 -19.03
C ARG A 18 0.53 -7.46 -18.86
N GLU A 19 1.48 -7.48 -19.79
CA GLU A 19 2.69 -8.32 -19.67
C GLU A 19 3.62 -7.86 -18.53
N ILE A 20 3.72 -6.55 -18.27
CA ILE A 20 4.44 -6.06 -17.08
C ILE A 20 3.75 -6.55 -15.81
N LEU A 21 2.44 -6.40 -15.70
CA LEU A 21 1.66 -6.86 -14.53
C LEU A 21 1.74 -8.37 -14.34
N ARG A 22 1.76 -9.14 -15.44
CA ARG A 22 1.88 -10.60 -15.42
C ARG A 22 3.16 -11.09 -14.73
N ALA A 23 4.23 -10.31 -14.79
CA ALA A 23 5.47 -10.62 -14.09
C ALA A 23 5.34 -10.59 -12.55
N TYR A 24 4.32 -9.92 -12.02
CA TYR A 24 4.02 -9.86 -10.58
C TYR A 24 3.02 -10.93 -10.13
N ALA A 25 2.45 -11.71 -11.04
CA ALA A 25 1.54 -12.80 -10.72
C ALA A 25 2.27 -14.14 -10.65
N TYR A 26 2.07 -14.86 -9.57
CA TYR A 26 2.73 -16.13 -9.27
C TYR A 26 1.92 -17.32 -9.75
N SER A 27 0.58 -17.22 -9.76
CA SER A 27 -0.31 -18.30 -10.12
C SER A 27 -0.86 -18.17 -11.55
N PRO A 28 -1.28 -19.28 -12.17
CA PRO A 28 -2.08 -19.24 -13.40
C PRO A 28 -3.37 -18.45 -13.27
N LEU A 29 -4.03 -18.47 -12.09
CA LEU A 29 -5.26 -17.74 -11.80
C LEU A 29 -5.08 -16.22 -11.95
N GLY A 30 -4.07 -15.66 -11.27
CA GLY A 30 -3.75 -14.24 -11.37
C GLY A 30 -3.34 -13.84 -12.77
N ARG A 31 -2.56 -14.67 -13.46
CA ARG A 31 -2.16 -14.44 -14.86
C ARG A 31 -3.35 -14.41 -15.80
N ALA A 32 -4.32 -15.32 -15.63
CA ALA A 32 -5.55 -15.34 -16.41
C ALA A 32 -6.39 -14.06 -16.14
N LYS A 33 -6.49 -13.64 -14.87
CA LYS A 33 -7.21 -12.43 -14.48
C LYS A 33 -6.58 -11.17 -15.08
N ILE A 34 -5.24 -11.09 -15.08
CA ILE A 34 -4.48 -9.99 -15.72
C ILE A 34 -4.70 -9.98 -17.23
N ALA A 35 -4.69 -11.14 -17.87
CA ALA A 35 -4.93 -11.25 -19.31
C ALA A 35 -6.35 -10.78 -19.72
N ALA A 36 -7.33 -11.01 -18.84
CA ALA A 36 -8.71 -10.58 -19.03
C ALA A 36 -8.97 -9.11 -18.64
N LEU A 37 -7.96 -8.41 -18.06
CA LEU A 37 -8.10 -7.03 -17.63
C LEU A 37 -8.36 -6.10 -18.81
N ALA A 38 -9.44 -5.34 -18.74
CA ALA A 38 -9.85 -4.40 -19.78
C ALA A 38 -10.30 -3.06 -19.15
N PRO A 39 -10.16 -1.95 -19.87
CA PRO A 39 -10.69 -0.66 -19.44
C PRO A 39 -12.21 -0.69 -19.33
N SER A 40 -12.75 0.03 -18.34
CA SER A 40 -14.19 0.15 -18.08
C SER A 40 -14.62 1.61 -18.08
N GLY A 41 -15.86 1.88 -18.48
CA GLY A 41 -16.51 3.18 -18.31
C GLY A 41 -17.28 3.33 -17.00
N ASP A 42 -17.28 2.31 -16.15
CA ASP A 42 -18.03 2.29 -14.89
C ASP A 42 -17.22 2.90 -13.74
N ALA A 43 -17.61 4.10 -13.32
CA ALA A 43 -16.98 4.86 -12.24
C ALA A 43 -16.95 4.08 -10.91
N ALA A 44 -18.01 3.38 -10.58
CA ALA A 44 -18.13 2.63 -9.33
C ALA A 44 -17.16 1.45 -9.31
N TRP A 45 -17.09 0.72 -10.43
CA TRP A 45 -16.15 -0.38 -10.59
C TRP A 45 -14.68 0.11 -10.54
N ILE A 46 -14.36 1.19 -11.27
CA ILE A 46 -13.01 1.78 -11.28
C ILE A 46 -12.62 2.21 -9.87
N GLY A 47 -13.51 2.95 -9.18
CA GLY A 47 -13.27 3.42 -7.81
C GLY A 47 -13.03 2.25 -6.85
N ARG A 48 -13.81 1.17 -6.96
CA ARG A 48 -13.64 -0.06 -6.17
C ARG A 48 -12.30 -0.75 -6.46
N GLN A 49 -11.91 -0.86 -7.74
CA GLN A 49 -10.62 -1.45 -8.13
C GLN A 49 -9.45 -0.65 -7.56
N GLN A 50 -9.49 0.67 -7.65
CA GLN A 50 -8.47 1.56 -7.10
C GLN A 50 -8.41 1.49 -5.56
N GLN A 51 -9.57 1.34 -4.91
CA GLN A 51 -9.63 1.18 -3.46
C GLN A 51 -8.99 -0.14 -3.03
N LEU A 52 -9.34 -1.26 -3.67
CA LEU A 52 -8.73 -2.57 -3.43
C LEU A 52 -7.21 -2.52 -3.58
N THR A 53 -6.72 -1.94 -4.69
CA THR A 53 -5.28 -1.80 -4.93
C THR A 53 -4.60 -0.95 -3.85
N SER A 54 -5.24 0.14 -3.40
CA SER A 54 -4.69 1.04 -2.37
C SER A 54 -4.61 0.36 -1.01
N GLU A 55 -5.63 -0.42 -0.62
CA GLU A 55 -5.66 -1.19 0.62
C GLU A 55 -4.59 -2.30 0.62
N VAL A 56 -4.46 -3.03 -0.50
CA VAL A 56 -3.41 -4.05 -0.65
C VAL A 56 -2.01 -3.41 -0.66
N ARG A 57 -1.83 -2.25 -1.28
CA ARG A 57 -0.55 -1.52 -1.25
C ARG A 57 -0.16 -1.12 0.17
N GLU A 58 -1.14 -0.66 0.96
CA GLU A 58 -0.91 -0.33 2.37
C GLU A 58 -0.56 -1.59 3.20
N PHE A 59 -1.24 -2.72 2.93
CA PHE A 59 -0.91 -4.00 3.55
C PHE A 59 0.55 -4.41 3.27
N LEU A 60 0.98 -4.34 2.00
CA LEU A 60 2.36 -4.63 1.61
C LEU A 60 3.36 -3.66 2.26
N ARG A 61 3.01 -2.37 2.37
CA ARG A 61 3.84 -1.33 2.98
C ARG A 61 4.18 -1.60 4.44
N VAL A 62 3.25 -2.19 5.19
CA VAL A 62 3.45 -2.55 6.60
C VAL A 62 4.09 -3.95 6.78
N GLY A 63 4.58 -4.55 5.69
CA GLY A 63 5.22 -5.86 5.71
C GLY A 63 4.26 -7.04 5.61
N GLY A 64 2.98 -6.80 5.26
CA GLY A 64 2.02 -7.87 4.99
C GLY A 64 2.47 -8.73 3.81
N HIS A 65 2.28 -10.02 3.93
CA HIS A 65 2.64 -11.01 2.92
C HIS A 65 1.52 -12.02 2.74
N PHE A 66 1.32 -12.48 1.51
CA PHE A 66 0.42 -13.58 1.18
C PHE A 66 0.97 -14.37 -0.01
N GLU A 67 0.86 -15.69 0.04
CA GLU A 67 1.48 -16.59 -0.93
C GLU A 67 0.44 -17.13 -1.93
N PHE A 68 0.68 -16.87 -3.21
CA PHE A 68 -0.17 -17.32 -4.32
C PHE A 68 0.44 -18.47 -5.13
N SER A 69 1.67 -18.88 -4.81
CA SER A 69 2.35 -19.91 -5.59
C SER A 69 1.62 -21.26 -5.47
N GLY A 70 1.63 -22.01 -6.56
CA GLY A 70 0.99 -23.32 -6.62
C GLY A 70 -0.53 -23.31 -6.80
N LEU A 71 -1.21 -22.16 -6.74
CA LEU A 71 -2.65 -22.09 -7.01
C LEU A 71 -2.93 -22.37 -8.48
N LEU A 72 -3.69 -23.41 -8.73
CA LEU A 72 -4.18 -23.79 -10.06
C LEU A 72 -5.69 -23.51 -10.15
N ASP A 73 -6.22 -23.42 -11.35
CA ASP A 73 -7.66 -23.31 -11.56
C ASP A 73 -8.34 -24.64 -11.25
N PRO A 74 -9.13 -24.77 -10.17
CA PRO A 74 -9.75 -25.99 -9.78
C PRO A 74 -11.08 -26.24 -10.52
N THR A 75 -11.51 -25.36 -11.43
CA THR A 75 -12.85 -25.40 -12.02
C THR A 75 -13.14 -26.75 -12.67
N ALA A 76 -12.21 -27.28 -13.47
CA ALA A 76 -12.38 -28.58 -14.11
C ALA A 76 -12.43 -29.73 -13.09
N LEU A 77 -11.66 -29.64 -11.99
CA LEU A 77 -11.63 -30.65 -10.94
C LEU A 77 -12.92 -30.62 -10.10
N VAL A 78 -13.40 -29.42 -9.79
CA VAL A 78 -14.67 -29.24 -9.10
C VAL A 78 -15.83 -29.75 -9.94
N GLU A 79 -15.86 -29.46 -11.24
CA GLU A 79 -16.90 -30.00 -12.13
C GLU A 79 -16.77 -31.54 -12.26
N LYS A 80 -15.57 -32.08 -12.34
CA LYS A 80 -15.33 -33.55 -12.32
C LYS A 80 -15.89 -34.18 -11.02
N SER A 81 -15.74 -33.50 -9.87
CA SER A 81 -16.26 -33.96 -8.58
C SER A 81 -17.79 -34.04 -8.53
N ARG A 82 -18.51 -33.28 -9.37
CA ARG A 82 -19.97 -33.29 -9.44
C ARG A 82 -20.55 -34.57 -10.08
N ILE A 83 -19.72 -35.29 -10.82
CA ILE A 83 -20.14 -36.54 -11.48
C ILE A 83 -20.17 -37.64 -10.43
N GLU A 84 -21.34 -38.29 -10.24
CA GLU A 84 -21.49 -39.40 -9.30
C GLU A 84 -20.62 -40.61 -9.68
N GLY A 85 -19.99 -41.22 -8.69
CA GLY A 85 -19.13 -42.40 -8.89
C GLY A 85 -17.73 -42.10 -9.42
N VAL A 86 -17.42 -40.85 -9.75
CA VAL A 86 -16.07 -40.43 -10.15
C VAL A 86 -15.27 -40.05 -8.91
N ALA A 87 -14.05 -40.61 -8.78
CA ALA A 87 -13.08 -40.19 -7.79
C ALA A 87 -12.04 -39.24 -8.39
N LEU A 88 -11.69 -38.22 -7.67
CA LEU A 88 -10.50 -37.42 -7.96
C LEU A 88 -9.25 -38.16 -7.50
N GLU A 89 -8.15 -37.94 -8.20
CA GLU A 89 -6.85 -38.42 -7.78
C GLU A 89 -6.31 -37.61 -6.59
N THR A 90 -5.40 -38.19 -5.83
CA THR A 90 -4.82 -37.53 -4.64
C THR A 90 -4.16 -36.19 -4.96
N ILE A 91 -3.50 -36.07 -6.11
CA ILE A 91 -2.87 -34.81 -6.56
C ILE A 91 -3.95 -33.79 -6.88
N GLU A 92 -5.01 -34.20 -7.60
CA GLU A 92 -6.17 -33.35 -7.91
C GLU A 92 -6.86 -32.82 -6.64
N ILE A 93 -7.04 -33.71 -5.64
CA ILE A 93 -7.60 -33.34 -4.34
C ILE A 93 -6.70 -32.30 -3.65
N ARG A 94 -5.39 -32.51 -3.65
CA ARG A 94 -4.42 -31.59 -3.04
C ARG A 94 -4.48 -30.20 -3.67
N ASP A 95 -4.61 -30.12 -4.99
CA ASP A 95 -4.70 -28.86 -5.69
C ASP A 95 -5.99 -28.08 -5.30
N VAL A 96 -7.11 -28.79 -5.11
CA VAL A 96 -8.35 -28.19 -4.58
C VAL A 96 -8.19 -27.76 -3.12
N LEU A 97 -7.54 -28.59 -2.29
CA LEU A 97 -7.30 -28.26 -0.88
C LEU A 97 -6.43 -27.02 -0.71
N LEU A 98 -5.47 -26.79 -1.60
CA LEU A 98 -4.64 -25.60 -1.55
C LEU A 98 -5.46 -24.31 -1.74
N ILE A 99 -6.50 -24.34 -2.58
CA ILE A 99 -7.44 -23.22 -2.74
C ILE A 99 -8.18 -22.95 -1.41
N ALA A 100 -8.70 -24.01 -0.79
CA ALA A 100 -9.42 -23.88 0.48
C ALA A 100 -8.51 -23.35 1.61
N ASP A 101 -7.29 -23.87 1.69
CA ASP A 101 -6.27 -23.47 2.68
C ASP A 101 -5.91 -22.00 2.52
N ARG A 102 -5.59 -21.55 1.31
CA ARG A 102 -5.27 -20.16 1.03
C ARG A 102 -6.46 -19.22 1.25
N ALA A 103 -7.67 -19.69 0.92
CA ALA A 103 -8.88 -18.91 1.17
C ALA A 103 -9.13 -18.71 2.67
N ASP A 104 -8.92 -19.75 3.47
CA ASP A 104 -9.09 -19.68 4.94
C ASP A 104 -8.00 -18.81 5.59
N GLU A 105 -6.73 -18.96 5.15
CA GLU A 105 -5.62 -18.09 5.55
C GLU A 105 -5.92 -16.62 5.27
N TRP A 106 -6.35 -16.30 4.04
CA TRP A 106 -6.69 -14.92 3.68
C TRP A 106 -7.89 -14.39 4.47
N ARG A 107 -8.91 -15.22 4.68
CA ARG A 107 -10.08 -14.86 5.48
C ARG A 107 -9.69 -14.41 6.89
N LEU A 108 -8.72 -15.08 7.51
CA LEU A 108 -8.19 -14.71 8.83
C LEU A 108 -7.44 -13.37 8.76
N ILE A 109 -6.59 -13.17 7.76
CA ILE A 109 -5.87 -11.89 7.54
C ILE A 109 -6.87 -10.76 7.34
N ALA A 110 -7.89 -10.96 6.51
CA ALA A 110 -8.88 -9.93 6.22
C ALA A 110 -9.74 -9.54 7.44
N ARG A 111 -9.99 -10.49 8.36
CA ARG A 111 -10.69 -10.24 9.62
C ARG A 111 -9.84 -9.51 10.66
N GLN A 112 -8.54 -9.75 10.66
CA GLN A 112 -7.59 -9.16 11.60
C GLN A 112 -6.39 -8.58 10.86
N PRO A 113 -6.57 -7.46 10.12
CA PRO A 113 -5.48 -6.83 9.39
C PRO A 113 -4.44 -6.26 10.37
N PRO A 114 -3.18 -6.09 9.92
CA PRO A 114 -2.12 -5.50 10.75
C PRO A 114 -2.53 -4.13 11.31
N SER A 115 -2.38 -3.94 12.61
CA SER A 115 -2.79 -2.70 13.32
C SER A 115 -2.01 -1.45 12.89
N GLN A 116 -0.88 -1.62 12.20
CA GLN A 116 -0.03 -0.52 11.71
C GLN A 116 -0.51 0.09 10.39
N MET A 117 -1.55 -0.48 9.76
CA MET A 117 -2.13 0.03 8.53
C MET A 117 -2.80 1.39 8.76
N LYS A 118 -2.44 2.39 7.94
CA LYS A 118 -3.09 3.71 7.93
C LYS A 118 -4.43 3.69 7.19
N LEU A 119 -4.55 2.81 6.20
CA LEU A 119 -5.76 2.59 5.42
C LEU A 119 -6.35 1.23 5.80
N PRO A 120 -7.51 1.17 6.48
CA PRO A 120 -8.13 -0.09 6.90
C PRO A 120 -8.68 -0.85 5.68
N PHE A 121 -8.83 -2.16 5.82
CA PHE A 121 -9.52 -2.97 4.84
C PHE A 121 -11.03 -2.66 4.84
N VAL A 122 -11.52 -2.05 3.78
CA VAL A 122 -12.95 -1.82 3.51
C VAL A 122 -13.37 -2.63 2.29
N ALA A 123 -12.82 -2.32 1.13
CA ALA A 123 -13.12 -3.03 -0.11
C ALA A 123 -12.55 -4.47 -0.10
N VAL A 124 -11.38 -4.67 0.51
CA VAL A 124 -10.79 -5.99 0.72
C VAL A 124 -11.65 -6.83 1.68
N ALA A 125 -12.15 -6.25 2.78
CA ALA A 125 -13.03 -6.95 3.72
C ALA A 125 -14.36 -7.34 3.05
N GLU A 126 -14.94 -6.46 2.22
CA GLU A 126 -16.15 -6.75 1.45
C GLU A 126 -15.93 -7.89 0.45
N LEU A 127 -14.83 -7.86 -0.31
CA LEU A 127 -14.45 -8.92 -1.24
C LEU A 127 -14.26 -10.25 -0.51
N SER A 128 -13.56 -10.22 0.63
CA SER A 128 -13.24 -11.40 1.45
C SER A 128 -14.44 -11.91 2.24
N GLY A 129 -15.47 -11.10 2.44
CA GLY A 129 -16.69 -11.47 3.16
C GLY A 129 -17.50 -12.59 2.48
N THR A 130 -17.27 -12.82 1.18
CA THR A 130 -17.87 -13.92 0.42
C THR A 130 -17.16 -15.27 0.62
N LEU A 131 -15.99 -15.29 1.28
CA LEU A 131 -15.24 -16.51 1.54
C LEU A 131 -15.91 -17.35 2.61
N ALA A 132 -16.16 -18.62 2.28
CA ALA A 132 -16.65 -19.62 3.24
C ALA A 132 -15.58 -19.96 4.28
N ASP A 133 -16.03 -20.52 5.39
CA ASP A 133 -15.16 -21.11 6.41
C ASP A 133 -14.80 -22.55 6.01
N PHE A 134 -13.55 -22.79 5.67
CA PHE A 134 -13.07 -24.09 5.27
C PHE A 134 -12.41 -24.87 6.42
N THR A 135 -12.44 -24.34 7.65
CA THR A 135 -11.76 -24.97 8.79
C THR A 135 -12.17 -26.43 9.02
N GLU A 136 -13.47 -26.74 9.01
CA GLU A 136 -13.94 -28.14 9.18
C GLU A 136 -13.65 -29.00 7.94
N PHE A 137 -13.79 -28.41 6.77
CA PHE A 137 -13.46 -29.06 5.50
C PHE A 137 -11.98 -29.47 5.49
N LEU A 138 -11.06 -28.55 5.75
CA LEU A 138 -9.61 -28.83 5.79
C LEU A 138 -9.25 -29.83 6.91
N ARG A 139 -9.91 -29.77 8.06
CA ARG A 139 -9.70 -30.71 9.17
C ARG A 139 -10.02 -32.15 8.75
N PHE A 140 -11.03 -32.37 7.92
CA PHE A 140 -11.37 -33.71 7.42
C PHE A 140 -10.21 -34.31 6.61
N PHE A 141 -9.50 -33.51 5.82
CA PHE A 141 -8.36 -33.94 4.99
C PHE A 141 -7.03 -33.94 5.75
N GLY A 142 -7.00 -33.37 6.94
CA GLY A 142 -5.76 -33.14 7.70
C GLY A 142 -4.94 -34.42 7.88
N ASN A 143 -3.69 -34.38 7.42
CA ASN A 143 -2.71 -35.48 7.48
C ASN A 143 -3.13 -36.79 6.77
N LYS A 144 -4.08 -36.77 5.86
CA LYS A 144 -4.51 -37.96 5.10
C LYS A 144 -3.79 -38.10 3.76
N ILE A 145 -3.27 -36.99 3.20
CA ILE A 145 -2.50 -36.98 1.95
C ILE A 145 -1.10 -36.50 2.27
N LEU A 146 -0.10 -37.26 1.86
CA LEU A 146 1.31 -36.93 2.04
C LEU A 146 1.79 -35.93 0.97
N PRO A 147 2.91 -35.24 1.19
CA PRO A 147 3.47 -34.28 0.21
C PRO A 147 3.80 -34.90 -1.16
N ASP A 148 4.12 -36.20 -1.21
CA ASP A 148 4.36 -36.96 -2.43
C ASP A 148 3.08 -37.33 -3.20
N GLY A 149 1.92 -36.98 -2.67
CA GLY A 149 0.64 -37.29 -3.27
C GLY A 149 0.09 -38.68 -2.90
N SER A 150 0.74 -39.44 -2.05
CA SER A 150 0.21 -40.74 -1.59
C SER A 150 -0.73 -40.55 -0.39
N LEU A 151 -1.64 -41.50 -0.20
CA LEU A 151 -2.48 -41.53 1.01
C LEU A 151 -1.68 -42.00 2.22
N ASP A 152 -1.80 -41.28 3.34
CA ASP A 152 -1.23 -41.69 4.64
C ASP A 152 -2.06 -42.83 5.25
N ASP A 153 -1.47 -43.59 6.15
CA ASP A 153 -2.17 -44.64 6.89
C ASP A 153 -3.30 -44.09 7.80
N ARG A 154 -3.21 -42.82 8.16
CA ARG A 154 -4.26 -42.10 8.90
C ARG A 154 -5.51 -41.80 8.06
N ALA A 155 -5.44 -42.00 6.75
CA ALA A 155 -6.60 -41.80 5.87
C ALA A 155 -7.74 -42.81 6.19
N SER A 156 -7.38 -44.03 6.54
CA SER A 156 -8.33 -45.06 6.94
C SER A 156 -7.63 -46.11 7.82
N PRO A 157 -8.25 -46.54 8.96
CA PRO A 157 -7.72 -47.66 9.78
C PRO A 157 -7.59 -48.93 8.95
N GLU A 158 -8.51 -49.17 8.02
CA GLU A 158 -8.54 -50.29 7.13
C GLU A 158 -7.36 -50.31 6.16
N LEU A 159 -7.07 -49.18 5.54
CA LEU A 159 -5.87 -49.03 4.68
C LEU A 159 -4.59 -49.34 5.46
N ALA A 160 -4.49 -48.81 6.69
CA ALA A 160 -3.37 -49.12 7.57
C ALA A 160 -3.25 -50.60 7.95
N ARG A 161 -4.38 -51.32 8.14
CA ARG A 161 -4.44 -52.75 8.37
C ARG A 161 -3.92 -53.52 7.17
N ILE A 162 -4.51 -53.24 5.97
CA ILE A 162 -4.16 -53.91 4.71
C ILE A 162 -2.68 -53.72 4.39
N ARG A 163 -2.14 -52.52 4.53
CA ARG A 163 -0.71 -52.23 4.27
C ARG A 163 0.21 -53.04 5.18
N ARG A 164 -0.13 -53.17 6.48
CA ARG A 164 0.64 -53.99 7.41
C ARG A 164 0.57 -55.47 7.05
N GLU A 165 -0.58 -55.96 6.64
CA GLU A 165 -0.76 -57.35 6.20
C GLU A 165 0.01 -57.62 4.88
N ILE A 166 0.00 -56.74 3.92
CA ILE A 166 0.82 -56.79 2.69
C ILE A 166 2.31 -56.91 3.06
N GLU A 167 2.81 -56.06 3.94
CA GLU A 167 4.23 -56.08 4.32
C GLU A 167 4.60 -57.36 5.10
N ARG A 168 3.66 -57.89 5.86
CA ARG A 168 3.82 -59.24 6.51
C ARG A 168 3.85 -60.34 5.45
N GLN A 169 2.93 -60.31 4.51
CA GLN A 169 2.84 -61.31 3.43
C GLN A 169 4.07 -61.31 2.53
N LYS A 170 4.57 -60.13 2.17
CA LYS A 170 5.82 -60.00 1.41
C LYS A 170 7.00 -60.63 2.11
N ARG A 171 7.10 -60.46 3.45
CA ARG A 171 8.16 -61.10 4.26
C ARG A 171 8.03 -62.61 4.26
N LEU A 172 6.83 -63.14 4.46
CA LEU A 172 6.56 -64.58 4.39
C LEU A 172 6.96 -65.18 3.06
N ILE A 173 6.60 -64.54 1.93
CA ILE A 173 6.98 -65.00 0.60
C ILE A 173 8.49 -64.96 0.43
N GLN A 174 9.15 -63.90 0.85
CA GLN A 174 10.61 -63.79 0.77
C GLN A 174 11.34 -64.86 1.61
N GLU A 175 10.84 -65.19 2.79
CA GLU A 175 11.37 -66.26 3.64
C GLU A 175 11.17 -67.60 2.99
N SER A 176 10.00 -67.87 2.41
CA SER A 176 9.68 -69.11 1.71
C SER A 176 10.60 -69.25 0.47
N LEU A 177 10.73 -68.18 -0.30
CA LEU A 177 11.61 -68.22 -1.51
C LEU A 177 13.08 -68.36 -1.12
N ARG A 178 13.57 -67.73 -0.07
CA ARG A 178 14.93 -67.93 0.43
C ARG A 178 15.18 -69.37 0.87
N SER A 179 14.24 -69.98 1.56
CA SER A 179 14.31 -71.36 1.94
C SER A 179 14.31 -72.32 0.73
N TYR A 180 13.47 -71.99 -0.25
CA TYR A 180 13.41 -72.71 -1.53
C TYR A 180 14.70 -72.59 -2.31
N LEU A 181 15.28 -71.39 -2.44
CA LEU A 181 16.55 -71.13 -3.13
C LEU A 181 17.73 -71.83 -2.46
N ARG A 182 17.79 -71.92 -1.12
CA ARG A 182 18.83 -72.69 -0.42
C ARG A 182 18.78 -74.17 -0.79
N ARG A 183 17.57 -74.75 -0.79
CA ARG A 183 17.41 -76.16 -1.22
C ARG A 183 17.83 -76.39 -2.67
N LEU A 184 17.57 -75.45 -3.56
CA LEU A 184 18.01 -75.52 -4.97
C LEU A 184 19.52 -75.29 -5.13
N ALA A 185 20.12 -74.46 -4.27
CA ALA A 185 21.57 -74.23 -4.29
C ALA A 185 22.36 -75.43 -3.81
N GLU A 186 21.90 -76.12 -2.80
CA GLU A 186 22.45 -77.43 -2.36
C GLU A 186 22.44 -78.46 -3.49
N GLY A 187 21.46 -78.35 -4.43
CA GLY A 187 21.37 -79.18 -5.64
C GLY A 187 22.19 -78.67 -6.86
N GLY A 188 22.95 -77.59 -6.71
CA GLY A 188 23.79 -77.00 -7.75
C GLY A 188 23.03 -76.24 -8.89
N THR A 189 21.76 -75.91 -8.64
CA THR A 189 20.81 -75.42 -9.65
C THR A 189 20.78 -73.89 -9.78
N VAL A 190 21.15 -73.10 -8.73
CA VAL A 190 21.07 -71.63 -8.70
C VAL A 190 22.37 -71.07 -8.16
N GLN A 191 22.97 -70.09 -8.83
CA GLN A 191 24.21 -69.40 -8.43
C GLN A 191 23.99 -68.18 -7.53
N ASP A 192 22.81 -67.53 -7.58
CA ASP A 192 22.49 -66.32 -6.80
C ASP A 192 21.14 -66.44 -6.11
N GLU A 193 21.08 -66.06 -4.83
CA GLU A 193 19.84 -65.98 -4.03
C GLU A 193 19.03 -64.70 -4.40
N LEU A 194 18.81 -64.50 -5.70
CA LEU A 194 18.10 -63.27 -6.14
C LEU A 194 16.59 -63.52 -6.20
N ILE A 195 15.84 -62.68 -5.49
CA ILE A 195 14.37 -62.63 -5.52
C ILE A 195 13.97 -61.38 -6.25
N THR A 196 13.07 -61.46 -7.24
CA THR A 196 12.59 -60.28 -7.96
C THR A 196 11.06 -60.28 -8.01
N ILE A 197 10.48 -59.17 -8.51
CA ILE A 197 9.01 -59.03 -8.61
C ILE A 197 8.67 -58.89 -10.10
N ARG A 198 7.67 -59.68 -10.54
CA ARG A 198 7.11 -59.57 -11.90
C ARG A 198 5.59 -59.70 -11.81
N GLY A 199 4.88 -58.68 -12.37
CA GLY A 199 3.42 -58.69 -12.32
C GLY A 199 2.88 -58.83 -10.89
N GLU A 200 3.44 -58.04 -9.94
CA GLU A 200 3.07 -58.04 -8.51
C GLU A 200 3.34 -59.33 -7.74
N ARG A 201 4.01 -60.29 -8.36
CA ARG A 201 4.39 -61.60 -7.81
C ARG A 201 5.88 -61.67 -7.54
N PHE A 202 6.25 -62.30 -6.46
CA PHE A 202 7.63 -62.62 -6.16
C PHE A 202 8.03 -63.86 -6.94
N VAL A 203 9.09 -63.76 -7.70
CA VAL A 203 9.61 -64.78 -8.60
C VAL A 203 11.13 -64.90 -8.45
N ILE A 204 11.66 -66.04 -8.83
CA ILE A 204 13.08 -66.29 -8.87
C ILE A 204 13.58 -66.31 -10.31
N PRO A 205 14.74 -65.68 -10.62
CA PRO A 205 15.37 -65.78 -11.90
C PRO A 205 16.07 -67.15 -12.07
N VAL A 206 15.70 -67.88 -13.12
CA VAL A 206 16.24 -69.22 -13.40
C VAL A 206 16.81 -69.24 -14.83
N LYS A 207 18.01 -69.79 -15.00
CA LYS A 207 18.57 -69.94 -16.37
C LYS A 207 17.66 -70.84 -17.20
N ILE A 208 17.46 -70.51 -18.49
CA ILE A 208 16.53 -71.21 -19.37
C ILE A 208 16.83 -72.72 -19.46
N GLU A 209 18.12 -73.10 -19.40
CA GLU A 209 18.59 -74.49 -19.43
C GLU A 209 18.16 -75.31 -18.19
N GLN A 210 17.95 -74.62 -17.04
CA GLN A 210 17.61 -75.23 -15.77
C GLN A 210 16.11 -75.11 -15.44
N LYS A 211 15.31 -74.52 -16.32
CA LYS A 211 13.87 -74.29 -16.15
C LYS A 211 13.12 -75.58 -15.70
N ARG A 212 13.50 -76.77 -16.26
CA ARG A 212 12.82 -78.04 -15.92
C ARG A 212 13.08 -78.55 -14.52
N ARG A 213 14.03 -77.98 -13.81
CA ARG A 213 14.37 -78.36 -12.42
C ARG A 213 13.60 -77.57 -11.36
N VAL A 214 12.91 -76.49 -11.79
CA VAL A 214 12.11 -75.67 -10.89
C VAL A 214 10.64 -75.86 -11.26
N GLU A 215 9.91 -76.53 -10.36
CA GLU A 215 8.46 -76.68 -10.50
C GLU A 215 7.78 -75.37 -10.21
N GLY A 216 7.15 -74.75 -11.20
CA GLY A 216 6.54 -73.42 -11.03
C GLY A 216 6.01 -72.81 -12.36
N VAL A 217 5.37 -71.66 -12.22
CA VAL A 217 4.80 -70.90 -13.35
C VAL A 217 5.80 -69.86 -13.85
N VAL A 218 5.97 -69.72 -15.18
CA VAL A 218 6.84 -68.73 -15.78
C VAL A 218 6.09 -67.44 -16.03
N HIS A 219 6.55 -66.34 -15.44
CA HIS A 219 6.01 -65.00 -15.58
C HIS A 219 6.77 -64.09 -16.56
N GLY A 220 7.61 -64.68 -17.41
CA GLY A 220 8.33 -63.93 -18.39
C GLY A 220 9.80 -64.35 -18.50
N ALA A 221 10.51 -63.77 -19.49
CA ALA A 221 11.94 -63.98 -19.68
C ALA A 221 12.68 -62.64 -19.66
N SER A 222 14.00 -62.71 -19.44
CA SER A 222 14.88 -61.53 -19.58
C SER A 222 14.94 -61.08 -21.03
N SER A 223 15.35 -59.82 -21.28
CA SER A 223 15.50 -59.26 -22.61
C SER A 223 16.47 -60.08 -23.51
N SER A 224 17.45 -60.76 -22.92
CA SER A 224 18.37 -61.65 -23.60
C SER A 224 17.80 -63.08 -23.84
N GLY A 225 16.65 -63.41 -23.27
CA GLY A 225 16.08 -64.73 -23.33
C GLY A 225 16.79 -65.80 -22.52
N GLN A 226 17.91 -65.51 -21.86
CA GLN A 226 18.74 -66.50 -21.15
C GLN A 226 18.21 -66.84 -19.73
N THR A 227 17.36 -65.94 -19.15
CA THR A 227 16.80 -66.12 -17.82
C THR A 227 15.27 -66.03 -17.89
N VAL A 228 14.61 -66.96 -17.27
CA VAL A 228 13.16 -66.95 -17.09
C VAL A 228 12.83 -66.70 -15.63
N PHE A 229 11.74 -65.94 -15.39
CA PHE A 229 11.27 -65.61 -14.07
C PHE A 229 10.18 -66.62 -13.70
N VAL A 230 10.50 -67.49 -12.72
CA VAL A 230 9.65 -68.58 -12.29
C VAL A 230 9.06 -68.29 -10.90
N GLU A 231 7.76 -68.48 -10.79
CA GLU A 231 7.05 -68.52 -9.49
C GLU A 231 7.02 -70.00 -9.06
N PRO A 232 7.70 -70.39 -7.96
CA PRO A 232 7.67 -71.78 -7.48
C PRO A 232 6.28 -72.18 -7.01
N MET A 233 5.90 -73.44 -7.24
CA MET A 233 4.59 -73.98 -6.81
C MET A 233 4.32 -73.73 -5.32
N GLU A 234 5.36 -73.84 -4.48
CA GLU A 234 5.27 -73.61 -3.02
C GLU A 234 4.83 -72.20 -2.64
N THR A 235 5.02 -71.19 -3.48
CA THR A 235 4.73 -69.78 -3.20
C THR A 235 3.55 -69.27 -3.97
N ILE A 236 2.90 -70.03 -4.84
CA ILE A 236 1.75 -69.57 -5.65
C ILE A 236 0.59 -69.12 -4.76
N GLU A 237 0.21 -69.84 -3.73
CA GLU A 237 -0.88 -69.49 -2.84
C GLU A 237 -0.56 -68.17 -2.08
N GLN A 238 0.68 -68.06 -1.61
CA GLN A 238 1.15 -66.85 -0.93
C GLN A 238 1.17 -65.62 -1.84
N ASN A 239 1.60 -65.76 -3.08
CA ASN A 239 1.55 -64.75 -4.12
C ASN A 239 0.11 -64.37 -4.52
N ASN A 240 -0.79 -65.39 -4.61
CA ASN A 240 -2.22 -65.13 -4.89
C ASN A 240 -2.83 -64.31 -3.78
N GLU A 241 -2.51 -64.64 -2.51
CA GLU A 241 -2.97 -63.86 -1.35
C GLU A 241 -2.40 -62.44 -1.37
N LEU A 242 -1.14 -62.27 -1.73
CA LEU A 242 -0.54 -60.93 -1.92
C LEU A 242 -1.28 -60.13 -2.99
N VAL A 243 -1.56 -60.69 -4.15
CA VAL A 243 -2.32 -60.05 -5.22
C VAL A 243 -3.71 -59.67 -4.76
N ARG A 244 -4.43 -60.55 -4.06
CA ARG A 244 -5.72 -60.27 -3.46
C ARG A 244 -5.67 -59.07 -2.49
N MET A 245 -4.66 -59.04 -1.61
CA MET A 245 -4.46 -57.92 -0.68
C MET A 245 -4.11 -56.59 -1.40
N LEU A 246 -3.38 -56.65 -2.55
CA LEU A 246 -3.09 -55.48 -3.37
C LEU A 246 -4.36 -54.96 -4.04
N GLU A 247 -5.24 -55.85 -4.50
CA GLU A 247 -6.57 -55.48 -5.03
C GLU A 247 -7.46 -54.87 -3.95
N GLU A 248 -7.49 -55.46 -2.76
CA GLU A 248 -8.20 -54.90 -1.58
C GLU A 248 -7.67 -53.51 -1.23
N LYS A 249 -6.35 -53.34 -1.21
CA LYS A 249 -5.73 -52.00 -0.99
C LYS A 249 -6.19 -51.02 -2.02
N GLN A 250 -6.24 -51.41 -3.29
CA GLN A 250 -6.65 -50.50 -4.37
C GLN A 250 -8.14 -50.14 -4.29
N ALA A 251 -8.97 -51.11 -3.92
CA ALA A 251 -10.41 -50.89 -3.67
C ALA A 251 -10.63 -49.94 -2.49
N GLU A 252 -9.88 -50.09 -1.39
CA GLU A 252 -9.98 -49.19 -0.23
C GLU A 252 -9.46 -47.80 -0.56
N ILE A 253 -8.37 -47.64 -1.31
CA ILE A 253 -7.90 -46.37 -1.79
C ILE A 253 -8.98 -45.70 -2.61
N HIS A 254 -9.61 -46.43 -3.54
CA HIS A 254 -10.67 -45.88 -4.38
C HIS A 254 -11.88 -45.43 -3.55
N ARG A 255 -12.27 -46.23 -2.53
CA ARG A 255 -13.35 -45.86 -1.60
C ARG A 255 -13.04 -44.56 -0.85
N ILE A 256 -11.79 -44.41 -0.35
CA ILE A 256 -11.34 -43.19 0.35
C ILE A 256 -11.39 -41.99 -0.60
N LEU A 257 -10.90 -42.13 -1.84
CA LEU A 257 -10.92 -41.05 -2.82
C LEU A 257 -12.35 -40.65 -3.20
N LEU A 258 -13.29 -41.62 -3.31
CA LEU A 258 -14.72 -41.31 -3.52
C LEU A 258 -15.30 -40.48 -2.36
N GLU A 259 -14.98 -40.86 -1.11
CA GLU A 259 -15.44 -40.12 0.07
C GLU A 259 -14.86 -38.71 0.10
N MET A 260 -13.56 -38.55 -0.18
CA MET A 260 -12.89 -37.26 -0.29
C MET A 260 -13.50 -36.40 -1.40
N THR A 261 -13.77 -37.01 -2.56
CA THR A 261 -14.40 -36.34 -3.69
C THR A 261 -15.83 -35.88 -3.36
N ALA A 262 -16.59 -36.70 -2.62
CA ALA A 262 -17.92 -36.33 -2.17
C ALA A 262 -17.88 -35.09 -1.22
N ARG A 263 -16.85 -34.99 -0.38
CA ARG A 263 -16.64 -33.80 0.48
C ARG A 263 -16.32 -32.57 -0.34
N ILE A 264 -15.49 -32.67 -1.37
CA ILE A 264 -15.19 -31.58 -2.32
C ILE A 264 -16.46 -31.16 -3.05
N ARG A 265 -17.25 -32.10 -3.56
CA ARG A 265 -18.54 -31.84 -4.20
C ARG A 265 -19.49 -31.03 -3.29
N GLY A 266 -19.55 -31.37 -2.01
CA GLY A 266 -20.37 -30.65 -1.03
C GLY A 266 -19.94 -29.19 -0.81
N GLN A 267 -18.73 -28.83 -1.22
CA GLN A 267 -18.19 -27.45 -1.12
C GLN A 267 -17.90 -26.82 -2.48
N ALA A 268 -18.41 -27.40 -3.57
CA ALA A 268 -18.06 -27.01 -4.94
C ALA A 268 -18.26 -25.51 -5.20
N ASP A 269 -19.42 -24.96 -4.88
CA ASP A 269 -19.74 -23.55 -5.13
C ASP A 269 -18.89 -22.62 -4.26
N ALA A 270 -18.62 -23.00 -3.02
CA ALA A 270 -17.77 -22.24 -2.12
C ALA A 270 -16.29 -22.23 -2.60
N LEU A 271 -15.81 -23.34 -3.14
CA LEU A 271 -14.46 -23.45 -3.71
C LEU A 271 -14.30 -22.61 -4.97
N LEU A 272 -15.31 -22.59 -5.85
CA LEU A 272 -15.32 -21.73 -7.04
C LEU A 272 -15.37 -20.24 -6.66
N ALA A 273 -16.20 -19.88 -5.67
CA ALA A 273 -16.24 -18.52 -5.15
C ALA A 273 -14.88 -18.10 -4.53
N ALA A 274 -14.26 -18.99 -3.76
CA ALA A 274 -12.93 -18.76 -3.19
C ALA A 274 -11.87 -18.56 -4.27
N THR A 275 -11.91 -19.37 -5.34
CA THR A 275 -11.01 -19.24 -6.50
C THR A 275 -11.14 -17.86 -7.15
N ALA A 276 -12.38 -17.39 -7.35
CA ALA A 276 -12.63 -16.07 -7.94
C ALA A 276 -12.07 -14.93 -7.06
N VAL A 277 -12.24 -15.03 -5.74
CA VAL A 277 -11.69 -14.06 -4.78
C VAL A 277 -10.17 -14.08 -4.77
N LEU A 278 -9.54 -15.25 -4.71
CA LEU A 278 -8.07 -15.39 -4.72
C LEU A 278 -7.47 -14.86 -6.02
N ALA A 279 -8.09 -15.12 -7.17
CA ALA A 279 -7.67 -14.58 -8.45
C ALA A 279 -7.76 -13.04 -8.49
N GLU A 280 -8.83 -12.47 -7.94
CA GLU A 280 -8.99 -11.01 -7.82
C GLU A 280 -7.95 -10.42 -6.88
N LEU A 281 -7.71 -11.03 -5.73
CA LEU A 281 -6.69 -10.60 -4.78
C LEU A 281 -5.30 -10.59 -5.42
N GLU A 282 -4.93 -11.64 -6.14
CA GLU A 282 -3.62 -11.71 -6.82
C GLU A 282 -3.46 -10.60 -7.85
N LEU A 283 -4.53 -10.28 -8.61
CA LEU A 283 -4.54 -9.10 -9.48
C LEU A 283 -4.26 -7.81 -8.70
N GLN A 284 -4.89 -7.64 -7.53
CA GLN A 284 -4.69 -6.45 -6.71
C GLN A 284 -3.26 -6.40 -6.12
N PHE A 285 -2.70 -7.54 -5.73
CA PHE A 285 -1.30 -7.63 -5.31
C PHE A 285 -0.33 -7.30 -6.46
N ALA A 286 -0.61 -7.77 -7.67
CA ALA A 286 0.19 -7.43 -8.85
C ALA A 286 0.15 -5.93 -9.16
N LYS A 287 -1.05 -5.30 -9.14
CA LYS A 287 -1.22 -3.86 -9.31
C LYS A 287 -0.51 -3.06 -8.21
N ALA A 288 -0.58 -3.51 -6.96
CA ALA A 288 0.04 -2.85 -5.82
C ALA A 288 1.58 -2.89 -5.90
N ARG A 289 2.17 -4.02 -6.25
CA ARG A 289 3.62 -4.18 -6.46
C ARG A 289 4.10 -3.35 -7.64
N PHE A 290 3.41 -3.43 -8.78
CA PHE A 290 3.66 -2.54 -9.91
C PHE A 290 3.63 -1.08 -9.48
N GLY A 291 2.60 -0.68 -8.71
CA GLY A 291 2.46 0.69 -8.23
C GLY A 291 3.59 1.13 -7.30
N ALA A 292 4.22 0.22 -6.58
CA ALA A 292 5.41 0.49 -5.76
C ALA A 292 6.67 0.65 -6.61
N ASP A 293 6.92 -0.28 -7.54
CA ASP A 293 8.14 -0.33 -8.36
C ASP A 293 8.24 0.81 -9.38
N TYR A 294 7.08 1.29 -9.86
CA TYR A 294 6.97 2.41 -10.80
C TYR A 294 6.57 3.72 -10.12
N GLU A 295 6.58 3.78 -8.78
CA GLU A 295 6.22 4.99 -8.02
C GLU A 295 4.91 5.60 -8.50
N CYS A 296 3.88 4.74 -8.67
CA CYS A 296 2.60 5.16 -9.20
C CYS A 296 1.75 5.90 -8.16
N THR A 297 0.90 6.80 -8.66
CA THR A 297 -0.18 7.40 -7.89
C THR A 297 -1.52 6.75 -8.20
N ARG A 298 -2.48 6.87 -7.29
CA ARG A 298 -3.88 6.54 -7.54
C ARG A 298 -4.47 7.67 -8.41
N PRO A 299 -4.97 7.38 -9.64
CA PRO A 299 -5.61 8.39 -10.44
C PRO A 299 -6.97 8.79 -9.85
N GLU A 300 -7.27 10.08 -9.85
CA GLU A 300 -8.60 10.60 -9.55
C GLU A 300 -9.41 10.58 -10.85
N CYS A 301 -10.48 9.78 -10.88
CA CYS A 301 -11.36 9.65 -12.05
C CYS A 301 -12.71 10.26 -11.75
N GLY A 302 -13.22 11.13 -12.62
CA GLY A 302 -14.50 11.81 -12.46
C GLY A 302 -15.35 11.84 -13.71
N ASP A 303 -16.68 12.03 -13.56
CA ASP A 303 -17.60 12.15 -14.69
C ASP A 303 -17.54 13.55 -15.29
N LEU A 304 -17.33 13.64 -16.60
CA LEU A 304 -17.30 14.90 -17.37
C LEU A 304 -18.59 15.75 -17.20
N ASN A 305 -19.71 15.15 -16.83
CA ASN A 305 -21.00 15.82 -16.67
C ASN A 305 -21.23 16.44 -15.28
N SER A 306 -20.28 16.37 -14.35
CA SER A 306 -20.46 16.91 -12.98
C SER A 306 -20.17 18.41 -12.87
N VAL A 307 -19.92 19.11 -13.96
CA VAL A 307 -19.81 20.57 -13.98
C VAL A 307 -21.20 21.17 -13.96
N SER A 308 -21.65 21.60 -12.77
CA SER A 308 -22.87 22.41 -12.64
C SER A 308 -22.72 23.70 -13.46
N GLU A 309 -23.69 23.96 -14.33
CA GLU A 309 -23.86 25.22 -15.05
C GLU A 309 -23.96 26.39 -14.07
N THR A 310 -22.93 27.12 -13.86
CA THR A 310 -22.72 28.34 -13.08
C THR A 310 -21.81 28.19 -11.85
N PRO A 311 -20.54 28.61 -11.95
CA PRO A 311 -19.78 28.91 -10.75
C PRO A 311 -20.23 30.26 -10.17
N PRO A 312 -20.49 30.36 -8.86
CA PRO A 312 -20.63 31.67 -8.23
C PRO A 312 -19.27 32.39 -8.27
N PRO A 313 -19.23 33.68 -8.59
CA PRO A 313 -17.98 34.42 -8.59
C PRO A 313 -17.42 34.44 -7.15
N LEU A 314 -16.13 34.05 -7.02
CA LEU A 314 -15.33 34.12 -5.78
C LEU A 314 -15.43 32.95 -4.78
N ALA A 315 -15.69 31.73 -5.18
CA ALA A 315 -15.40 30.60 -4.33
C ALA A 315 -14.07 29.91 -4.75
N LYS A 316 -13.15 29.72 -3.81
CA LYS A 316 -12.00 28.83 -4.00
C LYS A 316 -12.52 27.44 -4.36
N PRO A 317 -11.92 26.71 -5.33
CA PRO A 317 -12.41 25.37 -5.70
C PRO A 317 -12.48 24.49 -4.45
N ALA A 318 -13.67 23.98 -4.16
CA ALA A 318 -13.87 23.01 -3.12
C ALA A 318 -13.05 21.77 -3.45
N LYS A 319 -12.22 21.29 -2.52
CA LYS A 319 -11.53 20.01 -2.65
C LYS A 319 -12.59 18.92 -2.78
N GLY A 320 -12.76 18.34 -3.98
CA GLY A 320 -13.65 17.21 -4.22
C GLY A 320 -14.62 17.30 -5.41
N GLY A 321 -14.45 18.25 -6.34
CA GLY A 321 -15.16 18.23 -7.63
C GLY A 321 -14.59 17.14 -8.56
N ALA A 322 -15.46 16.49 -9.37
CA ALA A 322 -15.00 15.54 -10.37
C ALA A 322 -14.09 16.22 -11.41
N PRO A 323 -12.97 15.60 -11.83
CA PRO A 323 -12.07 16.17 -12.81
C PRO A 323 -12.77 16.36 -14.15
N SER A 324 -12.77 17.58 -14.67
CA SER A 324 -13.36 17.96 -15.95
C SER A 324 -12.32 18.09 -17.09
N GLY A 325 -11.03 17.85 -16.79
CA GLY A 325 -9.92 17.94 -17.70
C GLY A 325 -8.84 16.91 -17.39
N ILE A 326 -7.80 16.84 -18.20
CA ILE A 326 -6.65 15.97 -18.03
C ILE A 326 -5.56 16.71 -17.27
N ILE A 327 -5.21 16.26 -16.07
CA ILE A 327 -4.03 16.72 -15.33
C ILE A 327 -3.14 15.51 -15.08
N LEU A 328 -1.98 15.51 -15.71
CA LEU A 328 -0.92 14.53 -15.55
C LEU A 328 0.38 15.25 -15.23
N ARG A 329 0.86 15.15 -13.99
CA ARG A 329 2.15 15.74 -13.58
C ARG A 329 3.22 14.71 -13.46
N ASN A 330 4.38 14.97 -14.06
CA ASN A 330 5.54 14.07 -14.06
C ASN A 330 5.15 12.64 -14.47
N ALA A 331 4.32 12.54 -15.51
CA ALA A 331 3.82 11.28 -16.04
C ALA A 331 4.90 10.55 -16.84
N ARG A 332 4.99 9.24 -16.68
CA ARG A 332 5.98 8.38 -17.33
C ARG A 332 5.29 7.24 -18.06
N HIS A 333 5.86 6.88 -19.21
CA HIS A 333 5.39 5.72 -19.97
C HIS A 333 6.00 4.42 -19.41
N PRO A 334 5.24 3.52 -18.77
CA PRO A 334 5.82 2.40 -18.02
C PRO A 334 6.62 1.42 -18.89
N VAL A 335 6.20 1.20 -20.14
CA VAL A 335 6.91 0.29 -21.06
C VAL A 335 8.24 0.91 -21.49
N LEU A 336 8.25 2.22 -21.80
CA LEU A 336 9.46 2.95 -22.14
C LEU A 336 10.40 3.04 -20.93
N GLU A 337 9.87 3.33 -19.75
CA GLU A 337 10.65 3.37 -18.50
C GLU A 337 11.35 2.05 -18.24
N ARG A 338 10.66 0.91 -18.40
CA ARG A 338 11.26 -0.42 -18.29
C ARG A 338 12.41 -0.62 -19.28
N THR A 339 12.19 -0.21 -20.52
CA THR A 339 13.19 -0.38 -21.59
C THR A 339 14.44 0.49 -21.34
N LEU A 340 14.24 1.73 -20.89
CA LEU A 340 15.34 2.64 -20.57
C LEU A 340 16.10 2.20 -19.33
N LYS A 341 15.40 1.79 -18.25
CA LYS A 341 16.03 1.22 -17.05
C LYS A 341 16.92 0.01 -17.36
N ALA A 342 16.48 -0.87 -18.28
CA ALA A 342 17.28 -2.01 -18.70
C ALA A 342 18.58 -1.60 -19.47
N ARG A 343 18.61 -0.37 -20.02
CA ARG A 343 19.77 0.21 -20.71
C ARG A 343 20.58 1.18 -19.82
N GLY A 344 20.23 1.30 -18.53
CA GLY A 344 20.88 2.24 -17.60
C GLY A 344 20.52 3.71 -17.84
N ALA A 345 19.45 3.99 -18.59
CA ALA A 345 18.98 5.35 -18.87
C ALA A 345 17.70 5.66 -18.07
N SER A 346 17.46 6.95 -17.83
CA SER A 346 16.27 7.45 -17.14
C SER A 346 15.26 7.99 -18.14
N ILE A 347 13.97 7.85 -17.83
CA ILE A 347 12.89 8.45 -18.58
C ILE A 347 12.74 9.93 -18.18
N VAL A 348 12.46 10.80 -19.18
CA VAL A 348 12.06 12.18 -18.91
C VAL A 348 10.55 12.21 -18.72
N PRO A 349 10.04 12.63 -17.55
CA PRO A 349 8.60 12.71 -17.30
C PRO A 349 7.97 13.88 -18.05
N ILE A 350 6.70 13.72 -18.44
CA ILE A 350 5.93 14.78 -19.08
C ILE A 350 4.86 15.33 -18.14
N THR A 351 4.55 16.61 -18.29
CA THR A 351 3.43 17.26 -17.58
C THR A 351 2.42 17.78 -18.60
N VAL A 352 1.16 17.38 -18.43
CA VAL A 352 0.03 17.80 -19.28
C VAL A 352 -1.06 18.32 -18.37
N GLU A 353 -1.47 19.55 -18.59
CA GLU A 353 -2.58 20.21 -17.89
C GLU A 353 -3.54 20.77 -18.94
N LEU A 354 -4.63 20.08 -19.20
CA LEU A 354 -5.67 20.45 -20.13
C LEU A 354 -6.99 20.56 -19.37
N GLU A 355 -7.27 21.75 -18.90
CA GLU A 355 -8.44 22.08 -18.08
C GLU A 355 -9.41 22.98 -18.86
N PRO A 356 -10.70 22.92 -18.57
CA PRO A 356 -11.67 23.84 -19.15
C PRO A 356 -11.25 25.31 -18.99
N PRO A 357 -11.48 26.15 -20.00
CA PRO A 357 -12.27 25.89 -21.18
C PRO A 357 -11.57 25.13 -22.31
N ASN A 358 -10.34 24.63 -22.10
CA ASN A 358 -9.57 24.01 -23.16
C ASN A 358 -9.90 22.51 -23.23
N HIS A 359 -10.22 22.03 -24.44
CA HIS A 359 -10.54 20.63 -24.71
C HIS A 359 -9.63 20.02 -25.79
N GLN A 360 -8.77 20.85 -26.40
CA GLN A 360 -7.89 20.38 -27.45
C GLN A 360 -6.44 20.81 -27.20
N LEU A 361 -5.51 19.91 -27.43
CA LEU A 361 -4.07 20.12 -27.29
C LEU A 361 -3.36 19.81 -28.61
N VAL A 362 -2.62 20.79 -29.14
CA VAL A 362 -1.80 20.63 -30.34
C VAL A 362 -0.33 20.58 -29.95
N ILE A 363 0.27 19.39 -30.08
CA ILE A 363 1.69 19.14 -29.75
C ILE A 363 2.53 19.29 -31.00
N SER A 364 3.50 20.21 -30.99
CA SER A 364 4.36 20.50 -32.12
C SER A 364 5.83 20.41 -31.78
N GLY A 365 6.68 20.31 -32.81
CA GLY A 365 8.14 20.18 -32.66
C GLY A 365 8.74 19.11 -33.59
N PRO A 366 10.05 18.80 -33.49
CA PRO A 366 10.69 17.81 -34.34
C PRO A 366 10.18 16.40 -34.04
N ASN A 367 10.24 15.47 -35.01
CA ASN A 367 9.75 14.10 -34.88
C ASN A 367 10.54 13.32 -33.80
N THR A 368 11.84 13.60 -33.70
CA THR A 368 12.72 13.04 -32.66
C THR A 368 12.42 13.53 -31.25
N GLY A 369 11.63 14.61 -31.09
CA GLY A 369 11.37 15.25 -29.80
C GLY A 369 10.42 14.51 -28.86
N GLY A 370 9.78 13.42 -29.30
CA GLY A 370 8.92 12.58 -28.46
C GLY A 370 7.43 12.89 -28.50
N LYS A 371 6.91 13.54 -29.57
CA LYS A 371 5.47 13.84 -29.77
C LYS A 371 4.61 12.56 -29.64
N THR A 372 4.93 11.53 -30.42
CA THR A 372 4.25 10.24 -30.41
C THR A 372 4.28 9.57 -29.03
N VAL A 373 5.42 9.68 -28.34
CA VAL A 373 5.55 9.14 -26.97
C VAL A 373 4.64 9.88 -26.00
N ALA A 374 4.51 11.21 -26.13
CA ALA A 374 3.60 12.00 -25.30
C ALA A 374 2.13 11.56 -25.52
N LEU A 375 1.68 11.42 -26.79
CA LEU A 375 0.34 10.95 -27.12
C LEU A 375 0.09 9.54 -26.55
N LYS A 376 1.02 8.61 -26.80
CA LYS A 376 0.93 7.23 -26.27
C LYS A 376 0.90 7.21 -24.75
N THR A 377 1.71 8.04 -24.09
CA THR A 377 1.73 8.11 -22.62
C THR A 377 0.36 8.53 -22.10
N ILE A 378 -0.23 9.59 -22.62
CA ILE A 378 -1.53 10.08 -22.18
C ILE A 378 -2.60 9.01 -22.40
N GLY A 379 -2.71 8.46 -23.61
CA GLY A 379 -3.69 7.43 -23.94
C GLY A 379 -3.54 6.18 -23.09
N LEU A 380 -2.31 5.70 -22.90
CA LEU A 380 -2.02 4.54 -22.08
C LEU A 380 -2.41 4.75 -20.61
N LEU A 381 -2.06 5.91 -20.03
CA LEU A 381 -2.39 6.19 -18.62
C LEU A 381 -3.89 6.31 -18.40
N VAL A 382 -4.66 6.82 -19.39
CA VAL A 382 -6.13 6.79 -19.37
C VAL A 382 -6.65 5.35 -19.37
N LEU A 383 -6.14 4.50 -20.26
CA LEU A 383 -6.54 3.08 -20.28
C LEU A 383 -6.19 2.36 -18.97
N MET A 384 -5.02 2.65 -18.40
CA MET A 384 -4.61 2.11 -17.09
C MET A 384 -5.54 2.57 -15.98
N ALA A 385 -5.84 3.88 -15.90
CA ALA A 385 -6.73 4.44 -14.90
C ALA A 385 -8.13 3.81 -14.96
N GLN A 386 -8.69 3.69 -16.16
CA GLN A 386 -10.00 3.07 -16.38
C GLN A 386 -10.00 1.53 -16.27
N SER A 387 -8.80 0.92 -16.15
CA SER A 387 -8.64 -0.49 -15.76
C SER A 387 -8.39 -0.66 -14.25
N GLY A 388 -8.49 0.42 -13.47
CA GLY A 388 -8.19 0.40 -12.03
C GLY A 388 -6.72 0.10 -11.73
N ILE A 389 -5.80 0.42 -12.65
CA ILE A 389 -4.35 0.30 -12.46
C ILE A 389 -3.82 1.65 -11.97
N PRO A 390 -2.95 1.69 -10.94
CA PRO A 390 -2.28 2.93 -10.57
C PRO A 390 -1.35 3.40 -11.70
N VAL A 391 -1.20 4.72 -11.86
CA VAL A 391 -0.47 5.31 -12.99
C VAL A 391 0.86 5.91 -12.54
N PRO A 392 1.95 5.73 -13.31
CA PRO A 392 3.27 6.28 -12.99
C PRO A 392 3.30 7.79 -13.24
N ALA A 393 2.81 8.55 -12.29
CA ALA A 393 2.76 10.01 -12.26
C ALA A 393 2.79 10.51 -10.82
N GLU A 394 3.18 11.76 -10.61
CA GLU A 394 3.08 12.42 -9.30
C GLU A 394 1.63 12.79 -8.96
N ARG A 395 0.86 13.25 -9.97
CA ARG A 395 -0.56 13.55 -9.87
C ARG A 395 -1.24 13.15 -11.17
N ALA A 396 -2.41 12.52 -11.05
CA ALA A 396 -3.24 12.15 -12.19
C ALA A 396 -4.71 12.40 -11.87
N GLU A 397 -5.31 13.33 -12.60
CA GLU A 397 -6.75 13.59 -12.59
C GLU A 397 -7.24 13.42 -14.02
N LEU A 398 -8.19 12.53 -14.20
CA LEU A 398 -8.63 12.11 -15.52
C LEU A 398 -10.16 12.03 -15.56
N PRO A 399 -10.81 12.62 -16.58
CA PRO A 399 -12.22 12.37 -16.80
C PRO A 399 -12.44 10.93 -17.22
N LEU A 400 -13.63 10.41 -16.99
CA LEU A 400 -14.05 9.10 -17.49
C LEU A 400 -14.51 9.20 -18.94
N PHE A 401 -13.77 8.53 -19.79
CA PHE A 401 -14.06 8.46 -21.20
C PHE A 401 -14.97 7.28 -21.53
N ASP A 402 -15.86 7.45 -22.50
CA ASP A 402 -16.67 6.38 -23.10
C ASP A 402 -15.93 5.67 -24.24
N ALA A 403 -14.98 6.37 -24.87
CA ALA A 403 -14.12 5.84 -25.91
C ALA A 403 -12.72 6.47 -25.87
N VAL A 404 -11.70 5.68 -26.18
CA VAL A 404 -10.33 6.13 -26.44
C VAL A 404 -10.00 5.76 -27.88
N LEU A 405 -9.96 6.77 -28.73
CA LEU A 405 -9.85 6.64 -30.19
C LEU A 405 -8.49 7.17 -30.63
N ALA A 406 -7.65 6.34 -31.23
CA ALA A 406 -6.29 6.71 -31.57
C ALA A 406 -5.99 6.41 -33.05
N ASP A 407 -5.38 7.36 -33.72
CA ASP A 407 -4.69 7.23 -34.99
C ASP A 407 -3.20 7.50 -34.76
N ILE A 408 -2.45 6.45 -34.38
CA ILE A 408 -1.04 6.51 -33.98
C ILE A 408 -0.28 5.36 -34.65
N GLY A 409 0.79 5.67 -35.36
CA GLY A 409 1.72 4.72 -35.93
C GLY A 409 1.69 4.64 -37.45
N ASP A 410 2.73 4.02 -38.04
CA ASP A 410 2.85 3.80 -39.48
C ASP A 410 2.03 2.57 -39.88
N TYR A 411 0.90 2.78 -40.56
CA TYR A 411 0.07 1.71 -41.13
C TYR A 411 0.69 1.13 -42.42
N GLN A 412 1.98 0.85 -42.44
CA GLN A 412 2.63 0.13 -43.54
C GLN A 412 2.32 -1.38 -43.42
N SER A 413 1.08 -1.76 -43.61
CA SER A 413 0.70 -3.16 -43.77
C SER A 413 0.82 -3.53 -45.24
N ILE A 414 1.84 -4.33 -45.53
CA ILE A 414 2.04 -4.94 -46.90
C ILE A 414 0.82 -5.79 -47.30
N GLU A 415 0.02 -6.24 -46.33
CA GLU A 415 -1.14 -7.11 -46.56
C GLU A 415 -2.38 -6.38 -47.10
N GLN A 416 -2.51 -5.03 -46.91
CA GLN A 416 -3.72 -4.33 -47.31
C GLN A 416 -3.57 -3.47 -48.59
N ASN A 417 -2.38 -3.36 -49.22
CA ASN A 417 -2.11 -2.57 -50.45
C ASN A 417 -2.67 -1.12 -50.43
N LEU A 418 -2.98 -0.55 -49.22
CA LEU A 418 -3.43 0.82 -49.05
C LEU A 418 -2.21 1.75 -48.87
N SER A 419 -2.23 2.91 -49.51
CA SER A 419 -1.21 3.94 -49.16
C SER A 419 -1.39 4.34 -47.68
N THR A 420 -0.27 4.72 -47.08
CA THR A 420 -0.29 5.20 -45.64
C THR A 420 -1.35 6.29 -45.43
N PHE A 421 -1.49 7.21 -46.39
CA PHE A 421 -2.51 8.25 -46.35
C PHE A 421 -3.94 7.70 -46.31
N SER A 422 -4.27 6.76 -47.20
CA SER A 422 -5.61 6.15 -47.27
C SER A 422 -5.95 5.42 -45.95
N ALA A 423 -5.00 4.77 -45.33
CA ALA A 423 -5.21 4.08 -44.06
C ALA A 423 -5.52 5.08 -42.94
N HIS A 424 -4.77 6.16 -42.81
CA HIS A 424 -5.03 7.24 -41.85
C HIS A 424 -6.42 7.86 -42.09
N VAL A 425 -6.75 8.21 -43.34
CA VAL A 425 -8.06 8.82 -43.68
C VAL A 425 -9.21 7.89 -43.29
N THR A 426 -9.09 6.59 -43.59
CA THR A 426 -10.13 5.62 -43.21
C THR A 426 -10.31 5.51 -41.70
N ASN A 427 -9.21 5.49 -40.94
CA ASN A 427 -9.27 5.44 -39.50
C ASN A 427 -9.82 6.75 -38.91
N ILE A 428 -9.40 7.90 -39.42
CA ILE A 428 -9.92 9.21 -39.01
C ILE A 428 -11.43 9.32 -39.32
N ASP A 429 -11.90 8.84 -40.49
CA ASP A 429 -13.35 8.77 -40.79
C ASP A 429 -14.10 7.95 -39.76
N PHE A 430 -13.61 6.78 -39.41
CA PHE A 430 -14.18 5.95 -38.34
C PHE A 430 -14.21 6.68 -37.00
N ILE A 431 -13.10 7.31 -36.61
CA ILE A 431 -13.00 8.08 -35.35
C ILE A 431 -14.00 9.23 -35.37
N SER A 432 -14.10 9.99 -36.48
CA SER A 432 -14.96 11.16 -36.60
C SER A 432 -16.46 10.82 -36.44
N ARG A 433 -16.87 9.62 -36.89
CA ARG A 433 -18.24 9.14 -36.76
C ARG A 433 -18.54 8.53 -35.38
N THR A 434 -17.52 8.07 -34.69
CA THR A 434 -17.66 7.35 -33.41
C THR A 434 -17.48 8.27 -32.19
N ALA A 435 -16.68 9.32 -32.34
CA ALA A 435 -16.36 10.22 -31.25
C ALA A 435 -17.60 10.94 -30.68
N THR A 436 -17.65 11.05 -29.37
CA THR A 436 -18.65 11.76 -28.58
C THR A 436 -17.99 12.87 -27.77
N PRO A 437 -18.74 13.76 -27.12
CA PRO A 437 -18.16 14.76 -26.20
C PRO A 437 -17.40 14.14 -25.02
N ARG A 438 -17.60 12.85 -24.77
CA ARG A 438 -16.93 12.09 -23.69
C ARG A 438 -15.78 11.20 -24.21
N SER A 439 -15.37 11.36 -25.44
CA SER A 439 -14.28 10.57 -26.03
C SER A 439 -12.94 11.28 -25.90
N LEU A 440 -11.88 10.48 -25.75
CA LEU A 440 -10.49 10.92 -25.95
C LEU A 440 -10.04 10.57 -27.36
N VAL A 441 -9.65 11.58 -28.13
CA VAL A 441 -9.16 11.43 -29.50
C VAL A 441 -7.67 11.77 -29.56
N LEU A 442 -6.87 10.84 -30.08
CA LEU A 442 -5.41 10.95 -30.18
C LEU A 442 -5.01 10.82 -31.65
N LEU A 443 -4.48 11.90 -32.24
CA LEU A 443 -4.09 11.93 -33.66
C LEU A 443 -2.60 12.25 -33.79
N ASP A 444 -1.85 11.34 -34.36
CA ASP A 444 -0.41 11.53 -34.57
C ASP A 444 -0.10 11.99 -36.00
N GLU A 445 0.78 12.95 -36.12
CA GLU A 445 1.23 13.56 -37.40
C GLU A 445 0.11 13.93 -38.37
N LEU A 446 -0.95 14.54 -37.84
CA LEU A 446 -2.15 14.90 -38.62
C LEU A 446 -1.82 15.75 -39.84
N GLY A 447 -2.23 15.27 -41.04
CA GLY A 447 -2.01 15.95 -42.35
C GLY A 447 -0.68 15.57 -43.01
N SER A 448 0.12 14.67 -42.45
CA SER A 448 1.31 14.13 -43.13
C SER A 448 0.91 13.16 -44.27
N ALA A 449 1.80 12.76 -45.08
CA ALA A 449 1.61 11.78 -46.17
C ALA A 449 0.75 12.22 -47.37
N THR A 450 0.47 13.52 -47.55
CA THR A 450 -0.14 14.14 -48.76
C THR A 450 0.56 15.46 -49.13
N ASP A 451 0.05 16.16 -50.13
CA ASP A 451 0.55 17.50 -50.42
C ASP A 451 0.53 18.39 -49.17
N PRO A 452 1.62 19.15 -48.89
CA PRO A 452 1.70 19.92 -47.64
C PRO A 452 0.60 20.98 -47.48
N ALA A 453 0.11 21.58 -48.54
CA ALA A 453 -0.96 22.59 -48.45
C ALA A 453 -2.32 21.94 -48.22
N GLU A 454 -2.63 20.83 -48.91
CA GLU A 454 -3.85 20.04 -48.72
C GLU A 454 -3.85 19.39 -47.35
N GLY A 455 -2.74 18.77 -46.97
CA GLY A 455 -2.58 18.11 -45.65
C GLY A 455 -2.78 19.10 -44.49
N ALA A 456 -2.22 20.32 -44.62
CA ALA A 456 -2.40 21.35 -43.61
C ALA A 456 -3.86 21.85 -43.51
N ALA A 457 -4.55 22.02 -44.65
CA ALA A 457 -5.95 22.41 -44.68
C ALA A 457 -6.86 21.31 -44.06
N LEU A 458 -6.62 20.06 -44.44
CA LEU A 458 -7.35 18.90 -43.91
C LEU A 458 -7.13 18.74 -42.40
N ALA A 459 -5.89 18.92 -41.94
CA ALA A 459 -5.55 18.86 -40.52
C ALA A 459 -6.31 19.88 -39.66
N VAL A 460 -6.40 21.12 -40.14
CA VAL A 460 -7.17 22.17 -39.45
C VAL A 460 -8.67 21.85 -39.46
N ALA A 461 -9.23 21.34 -40.56
CA ALA A 461 -10.62 20.97 -40.64
C ALA A 461 -10.99 19.79 -39.70
N ILE A 462 -10.13 18.79 -39.63
CA ILE A 462 -10.29 17.65 -38.71
C ILE A 462 -10.19 18.11 -37.25
N ALA A 463 -9.22 18.95 -36.91
CA ALA A 463 -9.08 19.49 -35.57
C ALA A 463 -10.33 20.29 -35.15
N GLU A 464 -10.82 21.15 -36.04
CA GLU A 464 -12.05 21.94 -35.81
C GLU A 464 -13.29 21.05 -35.64
N HIS A 465 -13.41 19.96 -36.41
CA HIS A 465 -14.48 18.99 -36.26
C HIS A 465 -14.53 18.40 -34.86
N PHE A 466 -13.40 17.91 -34.32
CA PHE A 466 -13.36 17.33 -32.95
C PHE A 466 -13.59 18.40 -31.88
N ARG A 467 -13.13 19.63 -32.10
CA ARG A 467 -13.43 20.76 -31.22
C ARG A 467 -14.94 21.03 -31.15
N GLN A 468 -15.62 21.00 -32.29
CA GLN A 468 -17.07 21.21 -32.37
C GLN A 468 -17.89 20.08 -31.74
N ILE A 469 -17.41 18.83 -31.80
CA ILE A 469 -17.98 17.70 -31.06
C ILE A 469 -17.85 17.93 -29.56
N GLY A 470 -16.81 18.66 -29.10
CA GLY A 470 -16.49 18.82 -27.68
C GLY A 470 -15.68 17.67 -27.10
N ALA A 471 -15.16 16.77 -27.94
CA ALA A 471 -14.28 15.69 -27.51
C ALA A 471 -12.93 16.24 -27.03
N ILE A 472 -12.35 15.62 -26.01
CA ILE A 472 -10.97 15.93 -25.65
C ILE A 472 -10.07 15.34 -26.73
N SER A 473 -9.32 16.21 -27.43
CA SER A 473 -8.47 15.80 -28.53
C SER A 473 -7.02 16.26 -28.34
N ILE A 474 -6.08 15.35 -28.60
CA ILE A 474 -4.64 15.61 -28.55
C ILE A 474 -4.04 15.25 -29.89
N ILE A 475 -3.47 16.25 -30.51
CA ILE A 475 -3.04 16.19 -31.92
C ILE A 475 -1.56 16.52 -32.01
N SER A 476 -0.76 15.64 -32.60
CA SER A 476 0.62 16.01 -32.95
C SER A 476 0.72 16.49 -34.39
N THR A 477 1.57 17.46 -34.62
CA THR A 477 1.78 18.01 -35.98
C THR A 477 3.15 18.67 -36.16
N HIS A 478 3.56 18.75 -37.40
CA HIS A 478 4.66 19.63 -37.85
C HIS A 478 4.14 20.80 -38.67
N HIS A 479 2.85 20.83 -39.04
CA HIS A 479 2.26 21.92 -39.89
C HIS A 479 2.11 23.22 -39.12
N THR A 480 2.64 24.30 -39.71
CA THR A 480 2.54 25.66 -39.15
C THR A 480 1.09 26.15 -39.05
N SER A 481 0.23 25.78 -40.03
CA SER A 481 -1.18 26.16 -40.03
C SER A 481 -1.93 25.68 -38.79
N LEU A 482 -1.65 24.46 -38.33
CA LEU A 482 -2.30 23.91 -37.14
C LEU A 482 -1.78 24.57 -35.83
N LYS A 483 -0.51 25.00 -35.79
CA LYS A 483 0.04 25.82 -34.69
C LYS A 483 -0.63 27.17 -34.59
N VAL A 484 -0.85 27.83 -35.74
CA VAL A 484 -1.57 29.11 -35.85
C VAL A 484 -3.03 28.96 -35.47
N TYR A 485 -3.70 27.88 -35.93
CA TYR A 485 -5.05 27.52 -35.51
C TYR A 485 -5.14 27.44 -34.00
N ALA A 486 -4.25 26.68 -33.36
CA ALA A 486 -4.25 26.50 -31.93
C ALA A 486 -3.95 27.79 -31.14
N THR A 487 -3.21 28.72 -31.71
CA THR A 487 -2.95 30.02 -31.07
C THR A 487 -4.17 30.95 -31.12
N ASN A 488 -4.94 30.90 -32.23
CA ASN A 488 -6.03 31.83 -32.49
C ASN A 488 -7.42 31.30 -32.09
N THR A 489 -7.55 30.00 -31.76
CA THR A 489 -8.85 29.37 -31.50
C THR A 489 -9.06 29.19 -30.02
N PRO A 490 -10.11 29.78 -29.42
CA PRO A 490 -10.45 29.54 -28.02
C PRO A 490 -10.72 28.04 -27.73
N GLY A 491 -10.26 27.56 -26.59
CA GLY A 491 -10.45 26.15 -26.19
C GLY A 491 -9.38 25.20 -26.73
N VAL A 492 -8.37 25.73 -27.44
CA VAL A 492 -7.23 24.97 -27.98
C VAL A 492 -5.93 25.47 -27.37
N LEU A 493 -5.10 24.55 -26.88
CA LEU A 493 -3.77 24.85 -26.34
C LEU A 493 -2.68 24.36 -27.32
N ASN A 494 -1.61 25.11 -27.41
CA ASN A 494 -0.36 24.64 -28.00
C ASN A 494 0.51 23.95 -26.93
N ALA A 495 1.29 22.95 -27.34
CA ALA A 495 2.43 22.46 -26.60
C ALA A 495 3.62 22.19 -27.53
N ALA A 496 4.82 22.42 -27.03
CA ALA A 496 6.05 22.12 -27.73
C ALA A 496 6.83 21.00 -27.05
N VAL A 497 7.31 20.03 -27.83
CA VAL A 497 8.33 19.13 -27.33
C VAL A 497 9.67 19.82 -27.29
N GLY A 498 10.40 19.63 -26.19
CA GLY A 498 11.69 20.29 -25.98
C GLY A 498 12.76 19.76 -26.92
N PHE A 499 13.58 20.70 -27.39
CA PHE A 499 14.74 20.44 -28.22
C PHE A 499 15.84 21.42 -27.84
N ASP A 500 17.00 20.90 -27.50
CA ASP A 500 18.16 21.74 -27.22
C ASP A 500 18.85 22.12 -28.53
N GLU A 501 18.73 23.37 -28.90
CA GLU A 501 19.36 23.88 -30.11
C GLU A 501 20.89 23.91 -30.02
N ALA A 502 21.49 23.94 -28.83
CA ALA A 502 22.94 23.93 -28.63
C ALA A 502 23.56 22.56 -28.86
N THR A 503 22.92 21.50 -28.34
CA THR A 503 23.40 20.13 -28.46
C THR A 503 22.78 19.35 -29.61
N LEU A 504 21.74 19.90 -30.27
CA LEU A 504 20.89 19.21 -31.25
C LEU A 504 20.25 17.95 -30.74
N GLN A 505 20.02 17.85 -29.43
CA GLN A 505 19.43 16.71 -28.78
C GLN A 505 18.01 17.01 -28.33
N PRO A 506 17.08 16.05 -28.44
CA PRO A 506 15.77 16.21 -27.84
C PRO A 506 15.90 16.21 -26.32
N THR A 507 15.20 17.13 -25.64
CA THR A 507 15.11 17.15 -24.18
C THR A 507 13.96 16.30 -23.66
N TYR A 508 13.03 15.91 -24.55
CA TYR A 508 11.83 15.12 -24.30
C TYR A 508 10.85 15.74 -23.30
N ASP A 509 11.08 16.97 -22.84
CA ASP A 509 10.14 17.71 -22.00
C ASP A 509 8.97 18.25 -22.85
N LEU A 510 7.80 18.36 -22.26
CA LEU A 510 6.63 18.93 -22.89
C LEU A 510 6.32 20.30 -22.26
N LYS A 511 6.37 21.37 -23.10
CA LYS A 511 6.11 22.74 -22.67
C LYS A 511 4.71 23.17 -23.10
N MET A 512 3.83 23.29 -22.13
CA MET A 512 2.44 23.71 -22.35
C MET A 512 2.34 25.21 -22.68
N GLY A 513 1.35 25.58 -23.50
CA GLY A 513 1.05 26.97 -23.87
C GLY A 513 1.96 27.57 -24.95
N VAL A 514 2.91 26.79 -25.48
CA VAL A 514 3.92 27.27 -26.43
C VAL A 514 3.87 26.46 -27.72
N PRO A 515 3.78 27.08 -28.91
CA PRO A 515 3.95 26.35 -30.17
C PRO A 515 5.42 26.02 -30.41
N GLY A 516 5.70 24.82 -30.93
CA GLY A 516 7.06 24.36 -31.24
C GLY A 516 7.69 25.15 -32.42
N ALA A 517 8.95 25.53 -32.28
CA ALA A 517 9.69 26.18 -33.36
C ALA A 517 9.93 25.19 -34.51
N SER A 518 9.91 25.73 -35.74
CA SER A 518 10.30 24.97 -36.93
C SER A 518 11.82 25.06 -37.07
N ALA A 519 12.55 24.08 -36.60
CA ALA A 519 14.02 24.14 -36.49
C ALA A 519 14.77 23.46 -37.65
N GLY A 520 14.11 22.98 -38.71
CA GLY A 520 14.74 22.16 -39.77
C GLY A 520 15.93 22.85 -40.47
N ILE A 521 15.78 24.09 -40.85
CA ILE A 521 16.88 24.84 -41.51
C ILE A 521 18.00 25.16 -40.52
N ASN A 522 17.66 25.50 -39.28
CA ASN A 522 18.67 25.74 -38.22
C ASN A 522 19.46 24.48 -37.87
N ILE A 523 18.79 23.32 -37.81
CA ILE A 523 19.42 22.03 -37.61
C ILE A 523 20.34 21.70 -38.79
N ALA A 524 19.86 21.86 -40.04
CA ALA A 524 20.66 21.63 -41.24
C ALA A 524 21.92 22.51 -41.27
N GLN A 525 21.79 23.79 -40.91
CA GLN A 525 22.91 24.73 -40.80
C GLN A 525 23.96 24.26 -39.76
N ARG A 526 23.51 23.80 -38.61
CA ARG A 526 24.42 23.32 -37.54
C ARG A 526 25.07 21.98 -37.87
N LEU A 527 24.38 21.11 -38.61
CA LEU A 527 24.97 19.87 -39.12
C LEU A 527 25.97 20.08 -40.22
N GLY A 528 26.25 21.34 -40.60
CA GLY A 528 27.29 21.71 -41.54
C GLY A 528 26.85 21.66 -43.01
N LEU A 529 25.52 21.69 -43.28
CA LEU A 529 25.05 21.84 -44.66
C LEU A 529 25.59 23.14 -45.25
N ASN A 530 26.01 23.08 -46.53
CA ASN A 530 26.62 24.20 -47.24
C ASN A 530 25.87 25.52 -47.02
N PRO A 531 26.52 26.59 -46.55
CA PRO A 531 25.88 27.88 -46.26
C PRO A 531 25.09 28.46 -47.43
N SER A 532 25.50 28.22 -48.70
CA SER A 532 24.77 28.66 -49.87
C SER A 532 23.43 27.96 -50.02
N ILE A 533 23.33 26.68 -49.65
CA ILE A 533 22.08 25.92 -49.67
C ILE A 533 21.14 26.43 -48.56
N ILE A 534 21.70 26.71 -47.40
CA ILE A 534 20.94 27.28 -46.27
C ILE A 534 20.36 28.65 -46.62
N ALA A 535 21.18 29.54 -47.27
CA ALA A 535 20.75 30.85 -47.70
C ALA A 535 19.66 30.75 -48.77
N ALA A 536 19.81 29.86 -49.77
CA ALA A 536 18.81 29.60 -50.78
C ALA A 536 17.49 29.02 -50.19
N ALA A 537 17.61 28.11 -49.22
CA ALA A 537 16.43 27.56 -48.55
C ALA A 537 15.66 28.61 -47.76
N ARG A 538 16.37 29.54 -47.08
CA ARG A 538 15.75 30.65 -46.37
C ARG A 538 15.08 31.65 -47.33
N ALA A 539 15.72 31.93 -48.48
CA ALA A 539 15.17 32.81 -49.50
C ALA A 539 13.92 32.20 -50.19
N SER A 540 13.84 30.89 -50.28
CA SER A 540 12.72 30.18 -50.88
C SER A 540 11.51 30.04 -49.96
N LEU A 541 11.66 30.35 -48.65
CA LEU A 541 10.53 30.44 -47.73
C LEU A 541 9.70 31.67 -48.07
N GLY A 542 8.41 31.51 -48.39
CA GLY A 542 7.52 32.65 -48.72
C GLY A 542 7.41 33.63 -47.57
N SER A 543 7.19 34.95 -47.89
CA SER A 543 7.15 36.03 -46.91
C SER A 543 6.20 35.77 -45.73
N GLN A 544 5.04 35.22 -45.99
CA GLN A 544 4.05 34.85 -44.96
C GLN A 544 4.55 33.80 -43.99
N ALA A 545 5.28 32.81 -44.48
CA ALA A 545 5.88 31.77 -43.62
C ALA A 545 7.05 32.32 -42.78
N GLN A 546 7.79 33.32 -43.33
CA GLN A 546 8.87 34.04 -42.63
C GLN A 546 8.33 34.91 -41.50
N ASP A 547 7.22 35.63 -41.73
CA ASP A 547 6.60 36.53 -40.74
C ASP A 547 6.02 35.72 -39.57
N ILE A 548 5.37 34.58 -39.84
CA ILE A 548 4.85 33.66 -38.82
C ILE A 548 6.00 33.00 -38.04
N ALA A 549 7.04 32.55 -38.76
CA ALA A 549 8.21 31.95 -38.11
C ALA A 549 8.91 32.98 -37.20
N GLY A 550 9.06 34.22 -37.63
CA GLY A 550 9.63 35.34 -36.86
C GLY A 550 8.80 35.71 -35.62
N LEU A 551 7.47 35.66 -35.73
CA LEU A 551 6.57 35.88 -34.60
C LEU A 551 6.67 34.77 -33.58
N LEU A 552 6.66 33.50 -34.02
CA LEU A 552 6.81 32.32 -33.15
C LEU A 552 8.18 32.30 -32.45
N GLU A 553 9.24 32.77 -33.14
CA GLU A 553 10.59 32.82 -32.55
C GLU A 553 10.68 33.91 -31.45
N ARG A 554 10.07 35.07 -31.66
CA ARG A 554 9.98 36.12 -30.62
C ARG A 554 9.19 35.62 -29.41
N LEU A 555 8.03 35.03 -29.62
CA LEU A 555 7.25 34.39 -28.54
C LEU A 555 8.07 33.37 -27.77
N HIS A 556 8.87 32.58 -28.47
CA HIS A 556 9.76 31.58 -27.83
C HIS A 556 10.85 32.24 -26.99
N VAL A 557 11.40 33.36 -27.43
CA VAL A 557 12.43 34.12 -26.67
C VAL A 557 11.83 34.71 -25.40
N GLU A 558 10.66 35.34 -25.50
CA GLU A 558 9.98 35.95 -24.36
C GLU A 558 9.54 34.89 -23.32
N LEU A 559 9.04 33.76 -23.78
CA LEU A 559 8.63 32.66 -22.91
C LEU A 559 9.83 32.02 -22.21
N ARG A 560 10.96 31.82 -22.90
CA ARG A 560 12.22 31.37 -22.25
C ARG A 560 12.67 32.34 -21.17
N GLN A 561 12.56 33.64 -21.40
CA GLN A 561 12.89 34.66 -20.40
C GLN A 561 11.94 34.58 -19.20
N ALA A 562 10.64 34.47 -19.44
CA ALA A 562 9.63 34.35 -18.39
C ALA A 562 9.80 33.05 -17.58
N GLU A 563 10.13 31.91 -18.22
CA GLU A 563 10.42 30.67 -17.54
C GLU A 563 11.71 30.75 -16.70
N GLN A 564 12.76 31.39 -17.20
CA GLN A 564 13.99 31.58 -16.43
C GLN A 564 13.74 32.45 -15.21
N GLU A 565 12.92 33.48 -15.34
CA GLU A 565 12.53 34.34 -14.23
C GLU A 565 11.67 33.62 -13.21
N ARG A 566 10.71 32.81 -13.67
CA ARG A 566 9.89 31.94 -12.79
C ARG A 566 10.74 30.94 -12.04
N ARG A 567 11.72 30.30 -12.70
CA ARG A 567 12.65 29.36 -12.01
C ARG A 567 13.50 30.08 -10.97
N ARG A 568 13.98 31.32 -11.29
CA ARG A 568 14.73 32.13 -10.31
C ARG A 568 13.87 32.51 -9.11
N LEU A 569 12.62 32.89 -9.33
CA LEU A 569 11.67 33.21 -8.28
C LEU A 569 11.39 31.98 -7.41
N GLN A 570 11.13 30.80 -7.99
CA GLN A 570 10.92 29.55 -7.25
C GLN A 570 12.16 29.14 -6.44
N GLN A 571 13.37 29.27 -6.99
CA GLN A 571 14.60 29.03 -6.25
C GLN A 571 14.73 29.96 -5.05
N ARG A 572 14.42 31.23 -5.24
CA ARG A 572 14.46 32.25 -4.19
C ARG A 572 13.41 32.05 -3.14
N GLU A 573 12.21 31.62 -3.52
CA GLU A 573 11.17 31.18 -2.55
C GLU A 573 11.61 29.97 -1.74
N GLN A 574 12.23 28.97 -2.36
CA GLN A 574 12.75 27.81 -1.65
C GLN A 574 13.92 28.19 -0.71
N GLU A 575 14.79 29.09 -1.12
CA GLU A 575 15.87 29.59 -0.28
C GLU A 575 15.31 30.36 0.93
N LEU A 576 14.34 31.25 0.70
CA LEU A 576 13.65 31.99 1.76
C LEU A 576 12.89 31.07 2.71
N ALA A 577 12.24 30.02 2.19
CA ALA A 577 11.56 29.04 3.01
C ALA A 577 12.55 28.25 3.89
N ARG A 578 13.70 27.87 3.34
CA ARG A 578 14.78 27.21 4.13
C ARG A 578 15.39 28.13 5.17
N GLU A 579 15.63 29.38 4.83
CA GLU A 579 16.17 30.39 5.76
C GLU A 579 15.18 30.68 6.88
N ARG A 580 13.89 30.78 6.55
CA ARG A 580 12.82 30.93 7.54
C ARG A 580 12.76 29.73 8.50
N GLN A 581 12.80 28.50 7.99
CA GLN A 581 12.84 27.29 8.83
C GLN A 581 14.09 27.27 9.73
N ARG A 582 15.24 27.71 9.21
CA ARG A 582 16.48 27.79 9.99
C ARG A 582 16.35 28.82 11.12
N LEU A 583 15.85 30.02 10.83
CA LEU A 583 15.65 31.07 11.82
C LEU A 583 14.61 30.66 12.88
N GLU A 584 13.52 30.00 12.49
CA GLU A 584 12.54 29.44 13.41
C GLU A 584 13.18 28.36 14.32
N ALA A 585 14.00 27.48 13.77
CA ALA A 585 14.72 26.46 14.56
C ALA A 585 15.76 27.06 15.51
N GLU A 586 16.51 28.07 15.06
CA GLU A 586 17.48 28.81 15.89
C GLU A 586 16.77 29.59 17.00
N GLY A 587 15.65 30.25 16.70
CA GLY A 587 14.83 30.97 17.68
C GLY A 587 14.28 30.04 18.75
N VAL A 588 13.76 28.87 18.38
CA VAL A 588 13.30 27.85 19.34
C VAL A 588 14.45 27.33 20.20
N LYS A 589 15.65 27.14 19.62
CA LYS A 589 16.82 26.69 20.35
C LYS A 589 17.30 27.74 21.39
N GLU A 590 17.33 29.00 21.00
CA GLU A 590 17.71 30.10 21.85
C GLU A 590 16.71 30.29 23.01
N GLN A 591 15.43 30.19 22.72
CA GLN A 591 14.37 30.24 23.71
C GLN A 591 14.47 29.11 24.74
N ARG A 592 14.73 27.87 24.28
CA ARG A 592 14.98 26.72 25.17
C ARG A 592 16.21 26.92 26.06
N GLN A 593 17.23 27.57 25.54
CA GLN A 593 18.43 27.85 26.32
C GLN A 593 18.16 28.89 27.42
N ARG A 594 17.42 29.95 27.11
CA ARG A 594 17.00 30.97 28.09
C ARG A 594 16.12 30.35 29.18
N VAL A 595 15.20 29.49 28.81
CA VAL A 595 14.34 28.79 29.78
C VAL A 595 15.19 27.94 30.71
N ARG A 596 16.13 27.14 30.20
CA ARG A 596 17.04 26.32 31.03
C ARG A 596 17.93 27.16 31.94
N GLU A 597 18.37 28.34 31.52
CA GLU A 597 19.16 29.24 32.35
C GLU A 597 18.31 29.85 33.50
N MET A 598 17.04 30.17 33.20
CA MET A 598 16.09 30.62 34.24
C MET A 598 15.79 29.51 35.26
N GLU A 599 15.54 28.27 34.80
CA GLU A 599 15.34 27.13 35.70
C GLU A 599 16.56 26.88 36.59
N LYS A 600 17.77 26.97 36.09
CA LYS A 600 18.99 26.83 36.87
C LYS A 600 19.14 27.95 37.95
N LYS A 601 18.81 29.20 37.59
CA LYS A 601 18.83 30.32 38.54
C LYS A 601 17.81 30.14 39.63
N LEU A 602 16.65 29.62 39.27
CA LEU A 602 15.57 29.38 40.22
C LEU A 602 15.89 28.23 41.17
N ASP A 603 16.46 27.13 40.67
CA ASP A 603 16.92 26.04 41.52
C ASP A 603 18.06 26.44 42.46
N ALA A 604 18.90 27.38 42.03
CA ALA A 604 19.91 27.97 42.92
C ALA A 604 19.25 28.79 44.05
N LEU A 605 18.26 29.63 43.74
CA LEU A 605 17.50 30.40 44.73
C LEU A 605 16.75 29.51 45.75
N PHE A 606 16.15 28.39 45.26
CA PHE A 606 15.49 27.45 46.17
C PHE A 606 16.49 26.72 47.06
N ARG A 607 17.69 26.38 46.57
CA ARG A 607 18.74 25.80 47.41
C ARG A 607 19.25 26.76 48.46
N ASP A 608 19.40 28.02 48.11
CA ASP A 608 19.83 29.09 49.04
C ASP A 608 18.79 29.34 50.13
N PHE A 609 17.51 29.36 49.72
CA PHE A 609 16.40 29.48 50.65
C PHE A 609 16.28 28.28 51.61
N ASP A 610 16.48 27.05 51.10
CA ASP A 610 16.46 25.82 51.90
C ASP A 610 17.62 25.81 52.91
N TYR A 611 18.81 26.28 52.48
CA TYR A 611 19.98 26.44 53.35
C TYR A 611 19.71 27.42 54.49
N HIS A 612 19.23 28.61 54.20
CA HIS A 612 18.92 29.63 55.23
C HIS A 612 17.74 29.23 56.13
N ALA A 613 16.75 28.52 55.59
CA ALA A 613 15.65 27.98 56.40
C ALA A 613 16.15 26.92 57.39
N ARG A 614 17.06 26.05 56.97
CA ARG A 614 17.72 25.05 57.86
C ARG A 614 18.61 25.72 58.92
N GLU A 615 19.37 26.72 58.53
CA GLU A 615 20.21 27.51 59.46
C GLU A 615 19.35 28.17 60.55
N THR A 616 18.22 28.79 60.15
CA THR A 616 17.29 29.41 61.10
C THR A 616 16.64 28.41 62.06
N VAL A 617 16.27 27.22 61.54
CA VAL A 617 15.69 26.13 62.34
C VAL A 617 16.71 25.51 63.28
N ASN A 618 17.98 25.39 62.87
CA ASN A 618 19.04 24.89 63.73
C ASN A 618 19.43 25.86 64.87
N ALA A 619 19.14 27.14 64.74
CA ALA A 619 19.35 28.13 65.77
C ALA A 619 18.28 28.10 66.95
N ILE A 620 17.25 27.27 66.77
CA ILE A 620 16.18 27.11 67.81
C ILE A 620 16.63 26.06 68.83
N GLN A 621 16.68 26.44 70.12
CA GLN A 621 17.13 25.57 71.23
C GLN A 621 16.17 24.41 71.55
N ASP A 622 14.89 24.47 71.15
CA ASP A 622 13.93 23.43 71.43
C ASP A 622 13.85 22.43 70.28
N ARG A 623 14.37 21.24 70.55
CA ARG A 623 14.49 20.17 69.56
C ARG A 623 13.18 19.64 68.95
N ALA A 624 12.07 19.74 69.72
CA ALA A 624 10.75 19.29 69.30
C ALA A 624 10.06 20.33 68.41
N GLN A 625 10.28 21.62 68.65
CA GLN A 625 9.79 22.73 67.83
C GLN A 625 10.59 22.87 66.52
N ALA A 626 11.91 22.69 66.63
CA ALA A 626 12.79 22.68 65.45
C ALA A 626 12.41 21.60 64.47
N LEU A 627 12.05 20.40 64.91
CA LEU A 627 11.67 19.27 64.03
C LEU A 627 10.30 19.48 63.34
N LYS A 628 9.36 20.15 64.03
CA LYS A 628 8.07 20.54 63.45
C LYS A 628 8.21 21.64 62.41
N LEU A 629 8.98 22.69 62.71
CA LEU A 629 9.25 23.79 61.77
C LEU A 629 10.05 23.36 60.57
N SER A 630 11.03 22.43 60.67
CA SER A 630 11.76 21.85 59.57
C SER A 630 10.84 21.09 58.62
N LYS A 631 9.94 20.24 59.15
CA LYS A 631 8.94 19.52 58.34
C LYS A 631 7.93 20.43 57.66
N ASP A 632 7.52 21.49 58.33
CA ASP A 632 6.59 22.45 57.73
C ASP A 632 7.26 23.38 56.72
N ALA A 633 8.54 23.72 56.88
CA ALA A 633 9.32 24.42 55.90
C ALA A 633 9.55 23.55 54.62
N GLU A 634 9.92 22.29 54.79
CA GLU A 634 10.07 21.36 53.66
C GLU A 634 8.77 21.15 52.90
N ARG A 635 7.62 21.05 53.60
CA ARG A 635 6.30 20.98 52.98
C ARG A 635 5.93 22.24 52.21
N ARG A 636 6.24 23.44 52.74
CA ARG A 636 6.00 24.72 52.06
C ARG A 636 6.89 24.89 50.83
N ILE A 637 8.15 24.54 50.90
CA ILE A 637 9.10 24.59 49.76
C ILE A 637 8.65 23.65 48.66
N SER A 638 8.23 22.42 49.00
CA SER A 638 7.72 21.44 48.03
C SER A 638 6.42 21.89 47.37
N ARG A 639 5.53 22.58 48.13
CA ARG A 639 4.29 23.16 47.61
C ARG A 639 4.58 24.32 46.63
N LEU A 640 5.44 25.27 47.05
CA LEU A 640 5.86 26.39 46.20
C LEU A 640 6.57 25.94 44.93
N ARG A 641 7.38 24.89 45.01
CA ARG A 641 8.06 24.30 43.84
C ARG A 641 7.06 23.70 42.87
N ARG A 642 5.99 23.06 43.36
CA ARG A 642 4.91 22.47 42.53
C ARG A 642 4.05 23.59 41.91
N GLU A 643 3.59 24.54 42.66
CA GLU A 643 2.77 25.67 42.19
C GLU A 643 3.51 26.51 41.14
N PHE A 644 4.83 26.70 41.33
CA PHE A 644 5.65 27.41 40.35
C PHE A 644 5.84 26.59 39.06
N LYS A 645 6.10 25.28 39.18
CA LYS A 645 6.25 24.39 38.01
C LYS A 645 4.96 24.37 37.19
N ASP A 646 3.81 24.27 37.87
CA ASP A 646 2.51 24.26 37.18
C ASP A 646 2.21 25.61 36.49
N GLN A 647 2.54 26.74 37.12
CA GLN A 647 2.38 28.08 36.52
C GLN A 647 3.39 28.34 35.40
N PHE A 648 4.62 27.84 35.55
CA PHE A 648 5.66 27.99 34.54
C PHE A 648 5.37 27.12 33.29
N ASP A 649 4.95 25.88 33.47
CA ASP A 649 4.56 25.00 32.39
C ASP A 649 3.34 25.56 31.64
N ALA A 650 2.35 26.13 32.35
CA ALA A 650 1.22 26.81 31.75
C ALA A 650 1.62 28.08 30.98
N ALA A 651 2.54 28.87 31.49
CA ALA A 651 3.04 30.09 30.83
C ALA A 651 3.88 29.74 29.57
N VAL A 652 4.70 28.69 29.62
CA VAL A 652 5.50 28.20 28.46
C VAL A 652 4.60 27.66 27.38
N VAL A 653 3.54 26.91 27.73
CA VAL A 653 2.55 26.40 26.77
C VAL A 653 1.76 27.56 26.16
N ALA A 654 1.31 28.53 26.95
CA ALA A 654 0.61 29.70 26.43
C ALA A 654 1.46 30.52 25.45
N HIS A 655 2.75 30.66 25.75
CA HIS A 655 3.70 31.37 24.87
C HIS A 655 4.08 30.59 23.62
N ALA A 656 4.22 29.27 23.74
CA ALA A 656 4.51 28.37 22.60
C ALA A 656 3.32 28.22 21.62
N THR A 657 2.09 28.34 22.11
CA THR A 657 0.86 28.29 21.32
C THR A 657 0.44 29.65 20.75
N GLY A 658 1.17 30.73 21.09
CA GLY A 658 0.84 32.10 20.64
C GLY A 658 -0.38 32.69 21.29
N ALA A 659 -0.87 32.12 22.40
CA ALA A 659 -2.00 32.63 23.17
C ALA A 659 -1.69 33.94 23.89
N ASP A 660 -0.41 34.31 24.02
CA ASP A 660 0.11 35.52 24.65
C ASP A 660 0.55 36.61 23.64
N ARG A 661 0.30 36.42 22.37
CA ARG A 661 0.59 37.49 21.38
C ARG A 661 -0.58 38.47 21.37
N ASP A 662 -0.38 39.62 21.93
CA ASP A 662 -1.10 40.84 21.57
C ASP A 662 -0.87 41.09 20.08
N ASP A 663 -1.83 40.73 19.25
CA ASP A 663 -1.86 41.10 17.83
C ASP A 663 -2.15 42.59 17.73
N PRO A 664 -1.21 43.45 17.28
CA PRO A 664 -1.40 44.87 17.18
C PRO A 664 -2.56 45.29 16.25
N ASN A 665 -3.11 44.33 15.47
CA ASN A 665 -4.28 44.51 14.59
C ASN A 665 -5.57 43.88 15.12
N ALA A 666 -5.56 43.25 16.30
CA ALA A 666 -6.77 42.70 16.90
C ALA A 666 -7.58 43.83 17.53
N ARG A 667 -8.79 44.02 17.04
CA ARG A 667 -9.74 44.93 17.71
C ARG A 667 -10.03 44.38 19.12
N PRO A 668 -9.91 45.18 20.19
CA PRO A 668 -10.16 44.71 21.52
C PRO A 668 -11.65 44.33 21.65
N GLY A 669 -11.93 43.01 21.83
CA GLY A 669 -13.26 42.55 22.16
C GLY A 669 -13.82 41.35 21.39
N GLU A 670 -13.17 40.81 20.36
CA GLU A 670 -13.68 39.63 19.62
C GLU A 670 -13.09 38.31 20.11
N VAL A 671 -13.85 37.61 20.95
CA VAL A 671 -13.60 36.18 21.26
C VAL A 671 -14.04 35.32 20.07
N LYS A 672 -13.12 34.86 19.27
CA LYS A 672 -13.43 34.20 17.97
C LYS A 672 -14.04 32.80 18.05
N HIS A 673 -13.79 32.03 19.10
CA HIS A 673 -14.36 30.68 19.25
C HIS A 673 -14.58 30.34 20.73
N VAL A 674 -15.82 30.04 21.11
CA VAL A 674 -16.22 29.48 22.39
C VAL A 674 -16.86 28.14 22.16
N LEU A 675 -16.32 27.08 22.76
CA LEU A 675 -16.79 25.70 22.64
C LEU A 675 -17.53 25.24 23.89
N GLU A 676 -18.40 24.25 23.78
CA GLU A 676 -19.04 23.60 24.90
C GLU A 676 -17.98 22.93 25.81
N GLY A 677 -18.03 23.22 27.07
CA GLY A 677 -17.07 22.77 28.08
C GLY A 677 -15.95 23.77 28.42
N ASP A 678 -15.82 24.88 27.69
CA ASP A 678 -14.84 25.91 27.99
C ASP A 678 -15.22 26.67 29.28
N THR A 679 -14.21 27.06 30.07
CA THR A 679 -14.37 27.99 31.16
C THR A 679 -14.18 29.38 30.62
N VAL A 680 -15.21 30.21 30.74
CA VAL A 680 -15.21 31.60 30.26
C VAL A 680 -15.27 32.57 31.45
N LYS A 681 -14.58 33.69 31.32
CA LYS A 681 -14.70 34.80 32.28
C LYS A 681 -15.75 35.76 31.75
N LEU A 682 -16.77 36.02 32.56
CA LEU A 682 -17.86 36.94 32.22
C LEU A 682 -17.48 38.38 32.58
N LYS A 683 -17.77 39.33 31.67
CA LYS A 683 -17.51 40.77 31.90
C LYS A 683 -18.46 41.34 32.97
N SER A 684 -19.73 40.96 32.89
CA SER A 684 -20.79 41.45 33.77
C SER A 684 -20.61 41.05 35.24
N LEU A 685 -20.04 39.87 35.50
CA LEU A 685 -19.93 39.31 36.84
C LEU A 685 -18.48 39.21 37.34
N GLY A 686 -17.47 39.40 36.46
CA GLY A 686 -16.06 39.29 36.81
C GLY A 686 -15.62 37.91 37.28
N ARG A 687 -16.47 36.87 37.09
CA ARG A 687 -16.27 35.49 37.56
C ARG A 687 -16.20 34.50 36.42
N ASN A 688 -15.61 33.34 36.68
CA ASN A 688 -15.48 32.27 35.73
C ASN A 688 -16.74 31.39 35.75
N ALA A 689 -17.22 31.00 34.54
CA ALA A 689 -18.35 30.11 34.35
C ALA A 689 -18.01 29.06 33.26
N VAL A 690 -18.58 27.88 33.34
CA VAL A 690 -18.35 26.80 32.37
C VAL A 690 -19.47 26.81 31.35
N VAL A 691 -19.12 26.83 30.06
CA VAL A 691 -20.05 26.73 28.93
C VAL A 691 -20.61 25.30 28.83
N LYS A 692 -21.91 25.15 29.05
CA LYS A 692 -22.58 23.83 28.98
C LYS A 692 -23.14 23.54 27.60
N ARG A 693 -23.72 24.56 26.96
CA ARG A 693 -24.34 24.39 25.65
C ARG A 693 -24.37 25.71 24.90
N ARG A 694 -24.18 25.63 23.57
CA ARG A 694 -24.46 26.76 22.69
C ARG A 694 -25.95 26.79 22.35
N VAL A 695 -26.59 27.86 22.58
CA VAL A 695 -28.05 28.07 22.38
C VAL A 695 -28.30 28.56 20.96
N ASP A 696 -27.54 29.55 20.50
CA ASP A 696 -27.48 30.08 19.14
C ASP A 696 -26.09 30.65 18.82
N ASP A 697 -25.93 31.26 17.64
CA ASP A 697 -24.64 31.78 17.17
C ASP A 697 -24.02 32.86 18.07
N ASN A 698 -24.81 33.49 18.92
CA ASN A 698 -24.34 34.58 19.76
C ASN A 698 -24.66 34.40 21.26
N THR A 699 -25.33 33.29 21.66
CA THR A 699 -25.76 33.04 23.03
C THR A 699 -25.32 31.70 23.55
N PHE A 700 -24.76 31.68 24.76
CA PHE A 700 -24.24 30.47 25.42
C PHE A 700 -24.94 30.26 26.76
N GLU A 701 -25.27 29.03 27.08
CA GLU A 701 -25.71 28.64 28.42
C GLU A 701 -24.48 28.28 29.26
N VAL A 702 -24.22 29.05 30.29
CA VAL A 702 -23.07 28.89 31.18
C VAL A 702 -23.51 28.53 32.60
N GLU A 703 -22.70 27.73 33.28
CA GLU A 703 -22.94 27.28 34.65
C GLU A 703 -21.85 27.85 35.57
N MET A 704 -22.28 28.48 36.64
CA MET A 704 -21.43 29.06 37.66
C MET A 704 -21.86 28.53 39.03
N GLY A 705 -21.20 27.48 39.50
CA GLY A 705 -21.62 26.75 40.71
C GLY A 705 -22.98 26.08 40.53
N ALA A 706 -23.96 26.45 41.35
CA ALA A 706 -25.34 25.91 41.25
C ALA A 706 -26.25 26.71 40.30
N MET A 707 -25.77 27.79 39.69
CA MET A 707 -26.58 28.72 38.90
C MET A 707 -26.29 28.54 37.40
N LYS A 708 -27.35 28.33 36.60
CA LYS A 708 -27.29 28.31 35.14
C LYS A 708 -27.86 29.61 34.59
N MET A 709 -27.16 30.21 33.63
CA MET A 709 -27.59 31.47 33.01
C MET A 709 -27.24 31.48 31.53
N LYS A 710 -27.99 32.27 30.74
CA LYS A 710 -27.68 32.53 29.35
C LYS A 710 -26.89 33.84 29.24
N VAL A 711 -25.75 33.78 28.53
CA VAL A 711 -24.89 34.94 28.32
C VAL A 711 -24.62 35.13 26.85
N GLY A 712 -24.62 36.38 26.42
CA GLY A 712 -24.25 36.75 25.07
C GLY A 712 -22.74 36.66 24.88
N ARG A 713 -22.33 36.48 23.63
CA ARG A 713 -20.91 36.42 23.24
C ARG A 713 -20.15 37.68 23.68
N ASP A 714 -20.81 38.82 23.63
CA ASP A 714 -20.25 40.13 24.04
C ASP A 714 -19.95 40.25 25.53
N ASP A 715 -20.57 39.42 26.36
CA ASP A 715 -20.33 39.39 27.80
C ASP A 715 -19.17 38.47 28.20
N ILE A 716 -18.59 37.74 27.27
CA ILE A 716 -17.41 36.90 27.49
C ILE A 716 -16.15 37.77 27.36
N ALA A 717 -15.42 37.92 28.47
CA ALA A 717 -14.19 38.70 28.53
C ALA A 717 -12.98 37.90 28.01
N ALA A 718 -12.90 36.60 28.36
CA ALA A 718 -11.84 35.70 27.95
C ALA A 718 -12.31 34.25 28.06
N VAL A 719 -11.79 33.36 27.23
CA VAL A 719 -11.95 31.90 27.35
C VAL A 719 -10.74 31.37 28.13
N ILE A 720 -11.00 30.80 29.30
CA ILE A 720 -9.98 30.13 30.12
C ILE A 720 -10.07 28.65 29.76
N ILE A 721 -9.16 28.16 28.89
CA ILE A 721 -9.13 26.77 28.48
C ILE A 721 -8.68 25.93 29.68
N THR A 722 -9.64 25.32 30.37
CA THR A 722 -9.38 24.38 31.48
C THR A 722 -9.44 22.91 31.02
N ARG A 723 -9.59 22.66 29.73
CA ARG A 723 -9.54 21.30 29.21
C ARG A 723 -8.14 20.97 28.75
N ALA A 724 -7.51 20.18 29.60
CA ALA A 724 -6.53 19.19 29.31
C ALA A 724 -5.30 19.66 28.50
N ALA A 725 -4.19 19.65 29.15
CA ALA A 725 -2.86 19.55 28.59
C ALA A 725 -2.78 18.50 27.41
N ASP A 726 -3.70 17.54 27.39
CA ASP A 726 -3.73 16.48 26.37
C ASP A 726 -4.21 16.93 24.97
N SER A 727 -5.14 17.87 24.87
CA SER A 727 -5.64 18.31 23.55
C SER A 727 -4.74 19.36 22.89
N THR A 728 -4.10 20.21 23.69
CA THR A 728 -3.13 21.20 23.18
C THR A 728 -1.79 20.56 22.82
N LEU A 729 -1.36 19.54 23.57
CA LEU A 729 -0.19 18.71 23.22
C LEU A 729 -0.42 17.91 21.94
N ALA A 730 -1.64 17.39 21.71
CA ALA A 730 -2.00 16.69 20.49
C ALA A 730 -2.05 17.65 19.28
N ALA A 731 -2.58 18.85 19.45
CA ALA A 731 -2.61 19.88 18.41
C ALA A 731 -1.21 20.43 18.09
N ALA A 732 -0.37 20.62 19.10
CA ALA A 732 1.02 21.02 18.92
C ALA A 732 1.87 19.92 18.24
N ARG A 733 1.60 18.65 18.54
CA ARG A 733 2.22 17.49 17.84
C ARG A 733 1.75 17.37 16.38
N ALA A 734 0.50 17.68 16.12
CA ALA A 734 -0.04 17.68 14.74
C ALA A 734 0.54 18.82 13.88
N GLN A 735 1.05 19.90 14.49
CA GLN A 735 1.73 21.01 13.82
C GLN A 735 3.26 20.86 13.80
N GLY A 736 3.79 19.67 14.16
CA GLY A 736 5.23 19.40 14.11
C GLY A 736 6.04 20.08 15.23
N ILE A 737 5.39 20.66 16.24
CA ILE A 737 6.06 21.23 17.40
C ILE A 737 6.22 20.11 18.43
N SER A 738 7.39 19.49 18.48
CA SER A 738 7.75 18.58 19.56
C SER A 738 8.20 19.40 20.76
N VAL A 739 7.32 19.63 21.71
CA VAL A 739 7.72 20.03 23.05
C VAL A 739 8.22 18.77 23.75
N SER A 740 9.51 18.51 23.70
CA SER A 740 10.14 17.62 24.66
C SER A 740 10.31 18.42 25.93
N VAL A 741 9.35 18.29 26.84
CA VAL A 741 9.68 18.35 28.26
C VAL A 741 10.77 17.29 28.41
N ALA A 742 11.97 17.66 28.83
CA ALA A 742 12.93 16.69 29.24
C ALA A 742 12.26 15.87 30.34
N GLU A 743 11.71 14.70 29.97
CA GLU A 743 11.51 13.64 30.93
C GLU A 743 12.91 13.39 31.46
N ASP A 744 13.17 13.90 32.65
CA ASP A 744 14.18 13.33 33.52
C ASP A 744 13.89 11.85 33.50
N ALA A 745 14.84 11.03 33.05
CA ALA A 745 14.70 9.63 32.68
C ALA A 745 13.71 8.95 33.59
N GLY A 746 12.50 8.70 33.09
CA GLY A 746 11.25 8.57 33.83
C GLY A 746 11.46 7.78 35.11
N ALA A 747 10.97 8.30 36.22
CA ALA A 747 10.88 7.52 37.45
C ALA A 747 10.16 6.23 37.04
N PRO A 748 10.82 5.05 37.11
CA PRO A 748 10.20 3.83 36.65
C PRO A 748 8.92 3.62 37.48
N SER A 749 7.83 3.27 36.84
CA SER A 749 6.57 2.95 37.52
C SER A 749 6.66 1.63 38.31
N GLU A 750 7.80 0.95 38.23
CA GLU A 750 8.08 -0.33 38.89
C GLU A 750 9.49 -0.40 39.44
N ILE A 751 9.63 -0.99 40.64
CA ILE A 751 10.91 -1.32 41.24
C ILE A 751 11.00 -2.81 41.58
N ASN A 752 12.12 -3.44 41.26
CA ASN A 752 12.41 -4.82 41.63
C ASN A 752 13.41 -4.88 42.81
N VAL A 753 12.99 -5.52 43.90
CA VAL A 753 13.77 -5.71 45.13
C VAL A 753 13.94 -7.18 45.49
N ILE A 754 13.77 -8.09 44.54
CA ILE A 754 13.98 -9.55 44.72
C ILE A 754 15.43 -9.79 45.12
N GLY A 755 15.65 -10.64 46.12
CA GLY A 755 16.99 -11.04 46.58
C GLY A 755 17.72 -9.99 47.46
N LYS A 756 17.03 -8.91 47.88
CA LYS A 756 17.57 -7.94 48.85
C LYS A 756 17.18 -8.29 50.27
N ASN A 757 17.96 -7.85 51.22
CA ASN A 757 17.55 -7.92 52.65
C ASN A 757 16.51 -6.84 52.95
N VAL A 758 15.83 -6.97 54.09
CA VAL A 758 14.69 -6.07 54.46
C VAL A 758 15.13 -4.61 54.55
N ASP A 759 16.24 -4.29 55.12
CA ASP A 759 16.73 -2.91 55.31
C ASP A 759 17.13 -2.27 53.96
N GLU A 760 17.80 -3.02 53.10
CA GLU A 760 18.24 -2.60 51.79
C GLU A 760 17.02 -2.39 50.84
N ALA A 761 16.04 -3.29 50.93
CA ALA A 761 14.80 -3.21 50.15
C ALA A 761 13.99 -1.98 50.60
N THR A 762 13.84 -1.76 51.87
CA THR A 762 13.11 -0.62 52.43
C THR A 762 13.75 0.71 52.02
N ALA A 763 15.08 0.84 52.14
CA ALA A 763 15.80 2.06 51.74
C ALA A 763 15.70 2.35 50.21
N ARG A 764 15.65 1.32 49.40
CA ARG A 764 15.43 1.47 47.96
C ARG A 764 14.01 1.85 47.60
N VAL A 765 13.04 1.23 48.26
CA VAL A 765 11.62 1.52 48.09
C VAL A 765 11.33 2.93 48.51
N GLU A 766 11.89 3.42 49.62
CA GLU A 766 11.77 4.80 50.11
C GLU A 766 12.19 5.81 49.03
N LYS A 767 13.42 5.68 48.51
CA LYS A 767 13.93 6.55 47.43
C LYS A 767 13.11 6.47 46.14
N PHE A 768 12.57 5.30 45.86
CA PHE A 768 11.73 5.07 44.67
C PHE A 768 10.38 5.77 44.84
N LEU A 769 9.74 5.62 46.03
CA LEU A 769 8.47 6.29 46.34
C LEU A 769 8.57 7.81 46.32
N ASP A 770 9.66 8.36 46.84
CA ASP A 770 9.94 9.79 46.81
C ASP A 770 10.06 10.28 45.35
N ARG A 771 10.79 9.58 44.52
CA ARG A 771 10.93 9.89 43.08
C ARG A 771 9.61 9.74 42.35
N ALA A 772 8.87 8.67 42.59
CA ALA A 772 7.58 8.41 41.98
C ALA A 772 6.54 9.46 42.37
N PHE A 773 6.55 9.88 43.64
CA PHE A 773 5.71 10.94 44.16
C PHE A 773 6.07 12.31 43.56
N LEU A 774 7.36 12.63 43.44
CA LEU A 774 7.85 13.87 42.81
C LEU A 774 7.56 13.87 41.30
N ALA A 775 7.54 12.69 40.64
CA ALA A 775 7.18 12.53 39.25
C ALA A 775 5.65 12.53 39.01
N GLY A 776 4.82 12.64 40.08
CA GLY A 776 3.36 12.69 39.99
C GLY A 776 2.71 11.36 39.55
N LEU A 777 3.39 10.21 39.77
CA LEU A 777 2.82 8.91 39.46
C LEU A 777 1.72 8.58 40.47
N ALA A 778 0.51 8.32 40.01
CA ALA A 778 -0.62 7.97 40.86
C ALA A 778 -0.53 6.55 41.42
N ARG A 779 0.17 5.65 40.68
CA ARG A 779 0.27 4.21 40.97
C ARG A 779 1.65 3.69 40.64
N VAL A 780 2.23 2.86 41.51
CA VAL A 780 3.53 2.23 41.33
C VAL A 780 3.50 0.77 41.78
N ARG A 781 4.42 -0.04 41.24
CA ARG A 781 4.52 -1.48 41.53
C ARG A 781 5.86 -1.82 42.13
N ILE A 782 5.86 -2.63 43.20
CA ILE A 782 7.03 -3.11 43.91
C ILE A 782 7.09 -4.62 43.78
N VAL A 783 8.07 -5.15 43.12
CA VAL A 783 8.27 -6.59 42.90
C VAL A 783 9.28 -7.11 43.93
N HIS A 784 8.80 -7.98 44.87
CA HIS A 784 9.59 -8.53 45.95
C HIS A 784 9.74 -10.05 45.90
N GLY A 785 9.10 -10.69 44.93
CA GLY A 785 9.13 -12.16 44.75
C GLY A 785 8.19 -12.93 45.69
N SER A 786 7.94 -14.19 45.30
CA SER A 786 7.02 -15.13 45.98
C SER A 786 7.67 -16.01 47.05
N GLY A 787 8.90 -15.72 47.55
CA GLY A 787 9.63 -16.50 48.54
C GLY A 787 8.90 -16.66 49.89
N MET A 788 9.61 -16.95 50.97
CA MET A 788 9.05 -17.20 52.31
C MET A 788 8.18 -16.07 52.90
N GLY A 789 7.92 -15.01 52.18
CA GLY A 789 7.00 -13.92 52.54
C GLY A 789 7.54 -12.89 53.50
N ILE A 790 8.76 -13.00 53.97
CA ILE A 790 9.41 -12.12 54.95
C ILE A 790 9.50 -10.70 54.39
N LEU A 791 10.01 -10.57 53.16
CA LEU A 791 10.20 -9.27 52.50
C LEU A 791 8.83 -8.61 52.18
N ARG A 792 7.85 -9.40 51.74
CA ARG A 792 6.49 -8.96 51.50
C ARG A 792 5.83 -8.40 52.75
N LYS A 793 5.94 -9.11 53.88
CA LYS A 793 5.36 -8.67 55.15
C LYS A 793 5.99 -7.38 55.62
N ALA A 794 7.31 -7.30 55.63
CA ALA A 794 8.06 -6.12 56.10
C ALA A 794 7.78 -4.86 55.23
N LEU A 795 7.79 -5.06 53.88
CA LEU A 795 7.52 -3.94 52.97
C LEU A 795 6.06 -3.49 53.06
N ARG A 796 5.07 -4.37 53.20
CA ARG A 796 3.67 -3.96 53.38
C ARG A 796 3.43 -3.21 54.71
N GLU A 797 4.07 -3.62 55.78
CA GLU A 797 3.99 -2.92 57.06
C GLU A 797 4.65 -1.54 56.99
N TYR A 798 5.76 -1.40 56.29
CA TYR A 798 6.44 -0.15 56.03
C TYR A 798 5.59 0.78 55.15
N LEU A 799 5.03 0.28 54.06
CA LEU A 799 4.22 1.03 53.09
C LEU A 799 2.92 1.56 53.70
N GLN A 800 2.27 0.81 54.58
CA GLN A 800 1.05 1.26 55.27
C GLN A 800 1.26 2.47 56.18
N LYS A 801 2.49 2.62 56.69
CA LYS A 801 2.87 3.76 57.57
C LYS A 801 3.52 4.90 56.77
N HIS A 802 3.75 4.72 55.46
CA HIS A 802 4.46 5.72 54.67
C HIS A 802 3.58 6.91 54.31
N PRO A 803 4.06 8.18 54.47
CA PRO A 803 3.25 9.39 54.33
C PRO A 803 2.71 9.61 52.91
N HIS A 804 3.42 9.10 51.87
CA HIS A 804 3.08 9.24 50.45
C HIS A 804 2.16 8.16 49.93
N VAL A 805 1.82 7.14 50.71
CA VAL A 805 1.00 5.99 50.30
C VAL A 805 -0.46 6.20 50.68
N ALA A 806 -1.37 6.08 49.72
CA ALA A 806 -2.81 6.15 49.95
C ALA A 806 -3.38 4.74 50.20
N SER A 807 -3.02 3.76 49.36
CA SER A 807 -3.46 2.40 49.53
C SER A 807 -2.38 1.41 49.07
N VAL A 808 -2.44 0.17 49.58
CA VAL A 808 -1.53 -0.94 49.26
C VAL A 808 -2.38 -2.15 48.92
N SER A 809 -2.22 -2.70 47.71
CA SER A 809 -3.00 -3.83 47.21
C SER A 809 -2.14 -4.91 46.58
N GLU A 810 -2.68 -6.10 46.44
CA GLU A 810 -2.04 -7.22 45.72
C GLU A 810 -2.55 -7.23 44.30
N PRO A 811 -1.68 -7.26 43.29
CA PRO A 811 -2.11 -7.33 41.90
C PRO A 811 -2.68 -8.71 41.58
N PRO A 812 -3.53 -8.84 40.53
CA PRO A 812 -4.03 -10.12 40.07
C PRO A 812 -2.91 -11.06 39.62
N GLN A 813 -3.18 -12.38 39.53
CA GLN A 813 -2.15 -13.39 39.25
C GLN A 813 -1.39 -13.17 37.94
N ASN A 814 -2.04 -12.63 36.91
CA ASN A 814 -1.45 -12.26 35.62
C ASN A 814 -0.52 -11.04 35.69
N GLU A 815 -0.55 -10.25 36.76
CA GLU A 815 0.30 -9.08 37.02
C GLU A 815 1.31 -9.29 38.16
N GLY A 816 1.63 -10.52 38.49
CA GLY A 816 2.64 -10.87 39.50
C GLY A 816 2.10 -11.39 40.83
N GLY A 817 0.79 -11.35 41.10
CA GLY A 817 0.13 -11.93 42.26
C GLY A 817 0.84 -11.68 43.58
N ALA A 818 0.98 -12.73 44.38
CA ALA A 818 1.64 -12.68 45.69
C ALA A 818 3.14 -12.26 45.68
N GLY A 819 3.77 -12.19 44.51
CA GLY A 819 5.15 -11.75 44.31
C GLY A 819 5.35 -10.27 44.15
N ALA A 820 4.29 -9.48 44.01
CA ALA A 820 4.33 -8.03 43.85
C ALA A 820 3.35 -7.32 44.78
N THR A 821 3.57 -6.03 45.00
CA THR A 821 2.69 -5.14 45.77
C THR A 821 2.46 -3.86 44.98
N VAL A 822 1.23 -3.49 44.77
CA VAL A 822 0.81 -2.27 44.12
C VAL A 822 0.51 -1.22 45.17
N VAL A 823 1.04 -0.03 44.95
CA VAL A 823 0.96 1.11 45.86
C VAL A 823 0.30 2.28 45.13
N GLU A 824 -0.78 2.79 45.66
CA GLU A 824 -1.37 4.05 45.22
C GLU A 824 -0.78 5.18 46.05
N LEU A 825 -0.29 6.20 45.37
CA LEU A 825 0.32 7.35 46.03
C LEU A 825 -0.74 8.43 46.26
N ARG A 826 -0.58 9.19 47.35
CA ARG A 826 -1.42 10.36 47.67
C ARG A 826 -0.98 11.54 46.79
N VAL A 827 -1.39 11.51 45.53
CA VAL A 827 -1.08 12.59 44.57
C VAL A 827 -1.88 13.85 44.89
#